data_5c0c5b23eadeab4c280148c214295bcf
#
_entry.id   5c0c5b23eadeab4c280148c214295bcf
#
_cell.length_a   1.000
_cell.length_b   1.000
_cell.length_c   1.000
_cell.angle_alpha   90.00
_cell.angle_beta   90.00
_cell.angle_gamma   90.00
#
_symmetry.space_group_name_H-M   'P 1'
#
loop_
_entity.id
_entity.type
_entity.pdbx_description
1 polymer ?
#
loop_
_entity_poly.entity_id
_entity_poly.type
_entity_poly.pdbx_seq_one_letter_code
_entity_poly.pdbx_strand_id
1 'polypeptide(L)'
;MPEEQIIRTEYSDLMKKSYIDYAMSVIIARALPDVRDGLKPVQRRTLYDMHELGIRWDRPYRKCARIVGDTMGKYHPHGDSSIYEALVVMAQDFKKGMVLVDGHGNFGSIEGDGAAAMRYTEARLAKFTQMAFLQDLDKDVINFVPNFDETEKEPEVLPVRVPNLLVNGAEGIAVGMATSIPTHNLGEVIDAVKAYMKNSDISTRQLMKYVKGPDFPTGGIVVNKDDLPDIYETGVGKIKIRGKVEVEDMKGGKQRLVITEIPYTMIGSGIGKFLNDVCALVETKKTGDIVDISNQSSKEGIRIVIELKKGADVKNLTNMLYKKTRLEDTFGVNMLAVADGRPETMGLKKIIEHHVDFQFELATRKYKTLLAKEQEKKEIQEGLIKACDVIDLIIEILRGSRNVQDAKACLTQGITENITFKSKISKKMASMLRFTERQADAILQMRLYRLIGLEIDALMKEHEETLANIARYEDILNNYDSMADVIIQELDAFKKEFAVPRRTVVENGEEAVFEEKKIEEQEVVFLMDRFGYARCVDTSTYERNREAADSENKFVLTCLNTGKICIFTDTGKMHQVKVLDVPYGKFRDKGQPIDNMSNFDSTAEEIVYMCDAEQMRFAMLFFATRQGMVKKVAGTEFQVSKRTIAATKLQEGDALVTVAVINDNQYVVLQTKDGYFLRFHAEEVSEKKKGAVGVRGIKLRKNDELEAAYLFEDGEDPKAIYREKEVALNRLRIGKRDTQGVKNRG
;
A
#
# COMPACT_ATOMS: atom_id res chain seq x y z
N MET A 1 -44.84 34.78 -20.48
CA MET A 1 -43.72 34.43 -19.66
C MET A 1 -44.03 33.05 -19.07
N PRO A 2 -43.18 32.06 -19.13
CA PRO A 2 -43.45 30.79 -18.43
C PRO A 2 -43.45 31.10 -16.93
N GLU A 3 -44.47 30.61 -16.23
CA GLU A 3 -44.60 30.69 -14.77
C GLU A 3 -43.36 30.01 -14.14
N GLU A 4 -42.58 30.75 -13.36
CA GLU A 4 -41.47 30.22 -12.55
C GLU A 4 -42.07 29.29 -11.50
N GLN A 5 -41.89 27.98 -11.67
CA GLN A 5 -42.29 26.98 -10.75
C GLN A 5 -41.27 26.87 -9.61
N ILE A 6 -41.55 27.46 -8.45
CA ILE A 6 -40.69 27.35 -7.26
C ILE A 6 -40.87 25.96 -6.65
N ILE A 7 -39.89 25.08 -6.85
CA ILE A 7 -39.83 23.76 -6.22
C ILE A 7 -39.14 23.92 -4.87
N ARG A 8 -39.85 23.69 -3.77
CA ARG A 8 -39.29 23.64 -2.43
C ARG A 8 -38.69 22.26 -2.18
N THR A 9 -37.38 22.18 -1.97
CA THR A 9 -36.70 20.94 -1.64
C THR A 9 -36.01 21.11 -0.28
N GLU A 10 -36.13 20.13 0.57
CA GLU A 10 -35.40 20.04 1.84
C GLU A 10 -33.89 19.99 1.55
N TYR A 11 -33.10 20.85 2.22
CA TYR A 11 -31.63 20.89 2.05
C TYR A 11 -30.97 19.55 2.35
N SER A 12 -31.44 18.85 3.41
CA SER A 12 -30.95 17.52 3.80
C SER A 12 -31.13 16.47 2.71
N ASP A 13 -32.28 16.50 2.00
CA ASP A 13 -32.59 15.54 0.94
C ASP A 13 -31.80 15.83 -0.34
N LEU A 14 -31.63 17.13 -0.65
CA LEU A 14 -30.75 17.56 -1.76
C LEU A 14 -29.30 17.13 -1.52
N MET A 15 -28.80 17.34 -0.31
CA MET A 15 -27.43 16.93 0.07
C MET A 15 -27.24 15.43 0.02
N LYS A 16 -28.20 14.65 0.56
CA LYS A 16 -28.16 13.18 0.49
C LYS A 16 -28.14 12.69 -0.95
N LYS A 17 -29.01 13.21 -1.80
CA LYS A 17 -29.08 12.83 -3.21
C LYS A 17 -27.78 13.17 -3.92
N SER A 18 -27.28 14.39 -3.79
CA SER A 18 -26.04 14.84 -4.43
C SER A 18 -24.81 14.05 -3.93
N TYR A 19 -24.80 13.68 -2.64
CA TYR A 19 -23.71 12.85 -2.09
C TYR A 19 -23.77 11.43 -2.62
N ILE A 20 -24.97 10.84 -2.75
CA ILE A 20 -25.14 9.50 -3.32
C ILE A 20 -24.71 9.50 -4.79
N ASP A 21 -25.14 10.49 -5.58
CA ASP A 21 -24.79 10.62 -6.99
C ASP A 21 -23.25 10.76 -7.16
N TYR A 22 -22.63 11.60 -6.34
CA TYR A 22 -21.16 11.72 -6.31
C TYR A 22 -20.47 10.41 -5.90
N ALA A 23 -20.93 9.77 -4.83
CA ALA A 23 -20.38 8.52 -4.35
C ALA A 23 -20.45 7.42 -5.42
N MET A 24 -21.62 7.28 -6.07
CA MET A 24 -21.82 6.30 -7.15
C MET A 24 -20.91 6.60 -8.35
N SER A 25 -20.75 7.87 -8.72
CA SER A 25 -19.82 8.27 -9.79
C SER A 25 -18.37 7.90 -9.44
N VAL A 26 -17.91 8.16 -8.21
CA VAL A 26 -16.55 7.80 -7.77
C VAL A 26 -16.38 6.27 -7.72
N ILE A 27 -17.39 5.54 -7.31
CA ILE A 27 -17.35 4.07 -7.22
C ILE A 27 -17.25 3.46 -8.62
N ILE A 28 -18.20 3.78 -9.52
CA ILE A 28 -18.34 3.10 -10.81
C ILE A 28 -17.39 3.68 -11.87
N ALA A 29 -17.27 5.01 -11.92
CA ALA A 29 -16.57 5.69 -13.01
C ALA A 29 -15.16 6.16 -12.66
N ARG A 30 -14.58 5.77 -11.52
CA ARG A 30 -13.24 6.24 -11.14
C ARG A 30 -12.36 5.19 -10.44
N ALA A 31 -12.83 4.65 -9.29
CA ALA A 31 -11.96 3.95 -8.35
C ALA A 31 -11.92 2.44 -8.53
N LEU A 32 -13.05 1.83 -8.93
CA LEU A 32 -13.15 0.39 -9.05
C LEU A 32 -12.92 -0.09 -10.49
N PRO A 33 -12.32 -1.28 -10.67
CA PRO A 33 -12.22 -1.93 -11.97
C PRO A 33 -13.56 -2.58 -12.36
N ASP A 34 -13.83 -2.69 -13.67
CA ASP A 34 -14.91 -3.53 -14.20
C ASP A 34 -14.46 -5.00 -14.18
N VAL A 35 -15.36 -5.91 -13.80
CA VAL A 35 -15.03 -7.34 -13.69
C VAL A 35 -14.67 -7.96 -15.04
N ARG A 36 -15.25 -7.44 -16.15
CA ARG A 36 -15.09 -7.97 -17.51
C ARG A 36 -13.68 -7.74 -18.06
N ASP A 37 -13.12 -6.53 -17.89
CA ASP A 37 -11.80 -6.18 -18.43
C ASP A 37 -10.72 -5.94 -17.34
N GLY A 38 -11.11 -5.88 -16.07
CA GLY A 38 -10.20 -5.66 -14.95
C GLY A 38 -9.54 -4.29 -14.94
N LEU A 39 -10.10 -3.30 -15.63
CA LEU A 39 -9.53 -1.97 -15.80
C LEU A 39 -10.38 -0.90 -15.11
N LYS A 40 -9.70 0.09 -14.57
CA LYS A 40 -10.34 1.36 -14.19
C LYS A 40 -10.59 2.21 -15.45
N PRO A 41 -11.56 3.14 -15.43
CA PRO A 41 -11.85 3.97 -16.60
C PRO A 41 -10.64 4.71 -17.18
N VAL A 42 -9.77 5.28 -16.34
CA VAL A 42 -8.55 5.96 -16.80
C VAL A 42 -7.60 5.01 -17.54
N GLN A 43 -7.45 3.78 -17.07
CA GLN A 43 -6.58 2.79 -17.72
C GLN A 43 -7.16 2.36 -19.06
N ARG A 44 -8.46 2.06 -19.10
CA ARG A 44 -9.18 1.68 -20.32
C ARG A 44 -9.08 2.75 -21.39
N ARG A 45 -9.35 3.99 -21.04
CA ARG A 45 -9.30 5.15 -21.94
C ARG A 45 -7.89 5.38 -22.47
N THR A 46 -6.87 5.29 -21.62
CA THR A 46 -5.47 5.46 -22.04
C THR A 46 -5.03 4.37 -23.02
N LEU A 47 -5.35 3.10 -22.76
CA LEU A 47 -5.00 2.00 -23.65
C LEU A 47 -5.74 2.09 -24.98
N TYR A 48 -7.02 2.48 -24.97
CA TYR A 48 -7.80 2.70 -26.17
C TYR A 48 -7.26 3.87 -27.00
N ASP A 49 -6.94 4.99 -26.37
CA ASP A 49 -6.33 6.16 -27.03
C ASP A 49 -4.98 5.82 -27.68
N MET A 50 -4.13 5.06 -26.99
CA MET A 50 -2.87 4.58 -27.57
C MET A 50 -3.11 3.72 -28.82
N HIS A 51 -4.19 2.93 -28.83
CA HIS A 51 -4.57 2.14 -30.00
C HIS A 51 -5.01 3.04 -31.17
N GLU A 52 -5.89 4.02 -30.93
CA GLU A 52 -6.37 4.97 -31.94
C GLU A 52 -5.24 5.83 -32.50
N LEU A 53 -4.28 6.24 -31.67
CA LEU A 53 -3.07 6.96 -32.10
C LEU A 53 -2.09 6.08 -32.89
N GLY A 54 -2.36 4.76 -33.04
CA GLY A 54 -1.49 3.81 -33.70
C GLY A 54 -0.17 3.56 -32.99
N ILE A 55 -0.12 3.77 -31.66
CA ILE A 55 1.06 3.54 -30.80
C ILE A 55 1.11 2.06 -30.42
N ARG A 56 1.49 1.21 -31.36
CA ARG A 56 1.49 -0.25 -31.23
C ARG A 56 2.85 -0.78 -30.78
N TRP A 57 2.88 -2.01 -30.27
CA TRP A 57 4.09 -2.67 -29.77
C TRP A 57 5.22 -2.79 -30.81
N ASP A 58 4.87 -2.89 -32.10
CA ASP A 58 5.77 -3.01 -33.22
C ASP A 58 6.13 -1.67 -33.91
N ARG A 59 5.69 -0.55 -33.29
CA ARG A 59 5.92 0.81 -33.78
C ARG A 59 6.87 1.56 -32.82
N PRO A 60 7.48 2.66 -33.31
CA PRO A 60 8.32 3.50 -32.45
C PRO A 60 7.57 4.05 -31.23
N TYR A 61 8.29 4.19 -30.12
CA TYR A 61 7.79 4.87 -28.90
C TYR A 61 7.33 6.29 -29.20
N ARG A 62 6.41 6.78 -28.40
CA ARG A 62 5.91 8.14 -28.43
C ARG A 62 6.03 8.79 -27.04
N LYS A 63 6.25 10.10 -27.01
CA LYS A 63 6.30 10.85 -25.75
C LYS A 63 5.03 10.64 -24.93
N CYS A 64 5.18 10.35 -23.65
CA CYS A 64 4.04 10.19 -22.74
C CYS A 64 3.16 11.44 -22.68
N ALA A 65 3.76 12.62 -22.81
CA ALA A 65 3.02 13.89 -22.87
C ALA A 65 1.99 13.93 -24.02
N ARG A 66 2.29 13.29 -25.19
CA ARG A 66 1.34 13.21 -26.30
C ARG A 66 0.17 12.27 -25.95
N ILE A 67 0.45 11.12 -25.37
CA ILE A 67 -0.58 10.16 -24.94
C ILE A 67 -1.49 10.80 -23.90
N VAL A 68 -0.91 11.38 -22.87
CA VAL A 68 -1.66 12.04 -21.79
C VAL A 68 -2.51 13.18 -22.29
N GLY A 69 -1.95 14.02 -23.20
CA GLY A 69 -2.68 15.16 -23.77
C GLY A 69 -3.88 14.74 -24.62
N ASP A 70 -3.73 13.73 -25.47
CA ASP A 70 -4.82 13.22 -26.32
C ASP A 70 -5.90 12.53 -25.48
N THR A 71 -5.50 11.64 -24.56
CA THR A 71 -6.41 10.98 -23.62
C THR A 71 -7.23 11.97 -22.80
N MET A 72 -6.56 13.04 -22.29
CA MET A 72 -7.22 14.08 -21.51
C MET A 72 -8.22 14.88 -22.36
N GLY A 73 -7.84 15.20 -23.60
CA GLY A 73 -8.66 16.02 -24.48
C GLY A 73 -9.88 15.27 -25.04
N LYS A 74 -9.78 13.97 -25.28
CA LYS A 74 -10.82 13.19 -25.95
C LYS A 74 -11.68 12.33 -25.01
N TYR A 75 -11.06 11.72 -23.98
CA TYR A 75 -11.72 10.66 -23.23
C TYR A 75 -11.78 10.87 -21.72
N HIS A 76 -10.77 11.48 -21.11
CA HIS A 76 -10.66 11.55 -19.65
C HIS A 76 -10.46 12.98 -19.14
N PRO A 77 -11.55 13.73 -18.85
CA PRO A 77 -11.51 15.15 -18.49
C PRO A 77 -11.06 15.39 -17.04
N HIS A 78 -9.86 14.91 -16.69
CA HIS A 78 -9.24 15.05 -15.38
C HIS A 78 -7.79 15.51 -15.50
N GLY A 79 -7.12 15.77 -14.36
CA GLY A 79 -5.74 16.26 -14.36
C GLY A 79 -4.76 15.33 -15.07
N ASP A 80 -3.83 15.92 -15.81
CA ASP A 80 -2.78 15.25 -16.58
C ASP A 80 -1.90 14.34 -15.72
N SER A 81 -1.60 14.76 -14.50
CA SER A 81 -0.83 13.95 -13.53
C SER A 81 -1.51 12.64 -13.21
N SER A 82 -2.84 12.60 -13.03
CA SER A 82 -3.56 11.35 -12.74
C SER A 82 -3.53 10.37 -13.90
N ILE A 83 -3.60 10.86 -15.14
CA ILE A 83 -3.50 10.04 -16.36
C ILE A 83 -2.07 9.52 -16.50
N TYR A 84 -1.07 10.40 -16.28
CA TYR A 84 0.33 9.99 -16.37
C TYR A 84 0.71 8.97 -15.31
N GLU A 85 0.28 9.14 -14.06
CA GLU A 85 0.50 8.16 -12.99
C GLU A 85 -0.13 6.80 -13.31
N ALA A 86 -1.34 6.77 -13.88
CA ALA A 86 -1.97 5.54 -14.33
C ALA A 86 -1.17 4.86 -15.45
N LEU A 87 -0.66 5.65 -16.42
CA LEU A 87 0.21 5.16 -17.50
C LEU A 87 1.50 4.57 -16.94
N VAL A 88 2.14 5.27 -15.99
CA VAL A 88 3.37 4.81 -15.31
C VAL A 88 3.15 3.49 -14.59
N VAL A 89 2.08 3.36 -13.80
CA VAL A 89 1.78 2.12 -13.08
C VAL A 89 1.56 0.93 -14.03
N MET A 90 0.95 1.17 -15.20
CA MET A 90 0.76 0.11 -16.21
C MET A 90 2.08 -0.37 -16.85
N ALA A 91 3.16 0.42 -16.75
CA ALA A 91 4.48 0.07 -17.25
C ALA A 91 5.43 -0.52 -16.18
N GLN A 92 5.03 -0.49 -14.89
CA GLN A 92 5.88 -0.96 -13.78
C GLN A 92 5.74 -2.47 -13.57
N ASP A 93 6.80 -3.22 -13.84
CA ASP A 93 6.87 -4.67 -13.73
C ASP A 93 6.88 -5.18 -12.28
N PHE A 94 7.22 -4.32 -11.33
CA PHE A 94 7.16 -4.61 -9.90
C PHE A 94 5.76 -4.36 -9.29
N LYS A 95 4.83 -3.76 -10.04
CA LYS A 95 3.44 -3.54 -9.62
C LYS A 95 2.43 -4.40 -10.36
N LYS A 96 2.74 -4.81 -11.59
CA LYS A 96 1.84 -5.57 -12.45
C LYS A 96 2.35 -6.99 -12.68
N GLY A 97 1.46 -7.96 -12.62
CA GLY A 97 1.77 -9.34 -12.99
C GLY A 97 2.19 -9.45 -14.46
N MET A 98 1.47 -8.72 -15.33
CA MET A 98 1.76 -8.53 -16.75
C MET A 98 1.70 -7.04 -17.06
N VAL A 99 2.80 -6.45 -17.52
CA VAL A 99 2.84 -5.04 -17.91
C VAL A 99 1.95 -4.78 -19.12
N LEU A 100 1.20 -3.68 -19.07
CA LEU A 100 0.27 -3.31 -20.14
C LEU A 100 0.87 -2.26 -21.09
N VAL A 101 1.86 -1.53 -20.64
CA VAL A 101 2.55 -0.46 -21.37
C VAL A 101 4.04 -0.77 -21.39
N ASP A 102 4.65 -0.69 -22.56
CA ASP A 102 6.10 -0.78 -22.73
C ASP A 102 6.68 0.63 -22.65
N GLY A 103 7.37 0.91 -21.54
CA GLY A 103 7.93 2.22 -21.20
C GLY A 103 9.40 2.34 -21.56
N HIS A 104 9.81 3.51 -22.09
CA HIS A 104 11.20 3.86 -22.35
C HIS A 104 11.60 5.12 -21.59
N GLY A 105 12.63 5.02 -20.77
CA GLY A 105 13.10 6.06 -19.86
C GLY A 105 12.92 5.68 -18.40
N ASN A 106 12.84 6.67 -17.50
CA ASN A 106 12.66 6.44 -16.08
C ASN A 106 11.17 6.43 -15.70
N PHE A 107 10.63 5.26 -15.43
CA PHE A 107 9.26 5.02 -14.96
C PHE A 107 9.19 4.77 -13.44
N GLY A 108 10.17 5.24 -12.68
CA GLY A 108 10.26 5.02 -11.24
C GLY A 108 10.97 3.73 -10.87
N SER A 109 11.16 3.52 -9.56
CA SER A 109 11.81 2.34 -9.02
C SER A 109 10.95 1.65 -7.96
N ILE A 110 11.29 0.38 -7.67
CA ILE A 110 10.67 -0.38 -6.57
C ILE A 110 10.93 0.25 -5.20
N GLU A 111 11.97 1.09 -5.08
CA GLU A 111 12.35 1.79 -3.85
C GLU A 111 11.52 3.05 -3.60
N GLY A 112 10.69 3.45 -4.56
CA GLY A 112 9.79 4.60 -4.43
C GLY A 112 10.24 5.86 -5.12
N ASP A 113 11.28 5.80 -5.95
CA ASP A 113 11.61 6.92 -6.83
C ASP A 113 10.47 7.13 -7.81
N GLY A 114 10.08 8.39 -8.01
CA GLY A 114 9.05 8.77 -8.96
C GLY A 114 9.52 8.62 -10.40
N ALA A 115 8.56 8.49 -11.33
CA ALA A 115 8.86 8.56 -12.76
C ALA A 115 9.36 9.98 -13.13
N ALA A 116 10.20 10.05 -14.17
CA ALA A 116 10.58 11.32 -14.76
C ALA A 116 9.34 12.02 -15.38
N ALA A 117 9.39 13.33 -15.54
CA ALA A 117 8.28 14.08 -16.13
C ALA A 117 7.92 13.55 -17.53
N MET A 118 6.63 13.53 -17.88
CA MET A 118 6.07 12.95 -19.10
C MET A 118 6.68 13.48 -20.42
N ARG A 119 7.32 14.65 -20.39
CA ARG A 119 8.04 15.21 -21.54
C ARG A 119 9.35 14.47 -21.86
N TYR A 120 9.91 13.72 -20.90
CA TYR A 120 11.14 12.95 -21.05
C TYR A 120 10.88 11.48 -21.34
N THR A 121 9.84 10.91 -20.76
CA THR A 121 9.49 9.49 -20.92
C THR A 121 8.75 9.22 -22.24
N GLU A 122 8.88 8.02 -22.74
CA GLU A 122 8.21 7.54 -23.94
C GLU A 122 7.53 6.20 -23.66
N ALA A 123 6.45 5.92 -24.37
CA ALA A 123 5.70 4.69 -24.19
C ALA A 123 5.09 4.18 -25.50
N ARG A 124 4.77 2.90 -25.50
CA ARG A 124 3.95 2.22 -26.49
C ARG A 124 3.16 1.09 -25.83
N LEU A 125 2.18 0.54 -26.52
CA LEU A 125 1.45 -0.63 -26.02
C LEU A 125 2.41 -1.82 -25.88
N ALA A 126 2.28 -2.59 -24.82
CA ALA A 126 2.94 -3.87 -24.69
C ALA A 126 2.34 -4.87 -25.70
N LYS A 127 3.14 -5.85 -26.17
CA LYS A 127 2.66 -6.89 -27.09
C LYS A 127 1.47 -7.65 -26.50
N PHE A 128 1.55 -7.99 -25.22
CA PHE A 128 0.47 -8.62 -24.47
C PHE A 128 -0.83 -7.81 -24.56
N THR A 129 -0.78 -6.51 -24.33
CA THR A 129 -1.95 -5.63 -24.38
C THR A 129 -2.57 -5.55 -25.76
N GLN A 130 -1.73 -5.41 -26.79
CA GLN A 130 -2.21 -5.35 -28.16
C GLN A 130 -2.98 -6.63 -28.55
N MET A 131 -2.46 -7.79 -28.15
CA MET A 131 -3.04 -9.09 -28.50
C MET A 131 -4.22 -9.48 -27.59
N ALA A 132 -4.11 -9.24 -26.28
CA ALA A 132 -5.11 -9.72 -25.33
C ALA A 132 -6.23 -8.72 -25.04
N PHE A 133 -6.06 -7.41 -25.32
CA PHE A 133 -7.03 -6.37 -24.93
C PHE A 133 -7.64 -5.61 -26.11
N LEU A 134 -6.94 -5.51 -27.24
CA LEU A 134 -7.28 -4.58 -28.32
C LEU A 134 -7.51 -5.29 -29.67
N GLN A 135 -7.46 -6.60 -29.65
CA GLN A 135 -7.74 -7.39 -30.84
C GLN A 135 -9.25 -7.42 -31.12
N ASP A 136 -9.62 -7.47 -32.38
CA ASP A 136 -11.00 -7.61 -32.86
C ASP A 136 -11.94 -6.41 -32.56
N LEU A 137 -11.43 -5.24 -32.17
CA LEU A 137 -12.23 -4.02 -31.97
C LEU A 137 -13.04 -3.62 -33.22
N ASP A 138 -12.55 -3.96 -34.42
CA ASP A 138 -13.18 -3.72 -35.72
C ASP A 138 -14.34 -4.68 -36.03
N LYS A 139 -14.64 -5.66 -35.15
CA LYS A 139 -15.62 -6.73 -35.37
C LYS A 139 -16.88 -6.59 -34.53
N ASP A 140 -17.17 -5.40 -34.06
CA ASP A 140 -18.37 -5.10 -33.27
C ASP A 140 -18.53 -6.01 -32.02
N VAL A 141 -17.41 -6.36 -31.38
CA VAL A 141 -17.37 -7.29 -30.24
C VAL A 141 -17.79 -6.64 -28.92
N ILE A 142 -17.72 -5.30 -28.84
CA ILE A 142 -18.07 -4.53 -27.64
C ILE A 142 -18.96 -3.33 -27.98
N ASN A 143 -19.55 -2.72 -26.94
CA ASN A 143 -20.32 -1.50 -27.09
C ASN A 143 -19.39 -0.28 -27.01
N PHE A 144 -19.75 0.75 -27.80
CA PHE A 144 -19.16 2.07 -27.72
C PHE A 144 -20.20 3.06 -27.20
N VAL A 145 -19.80 3.91 -26.30
CA VAL A 145 -20.61 4.98 -25.71
C VAL A 145 -20.04 6.35 -26.09
N PRO A 146 -20.84 7.41 -26.12
CA PRO A 146 -20.31 8.76 -26.29
C PRO A 146 -19.33 9.09 -25.15
N ASN A 147 -18.28 9.86 -25.50
CA ASN A 147 -17.39 10.43 -24.52
C ASN A 147 -18.08 11.57 -23.70
N PHE A 148 -17.36 12.25 -22.84
CA PHE A 148 -17.89 13.26 -21.92
C PHE A 148 -18.53 14.49 -22.61
N ASP A 149 -18.14 14.83 -23.85
CA ASP A 149 -18.66 15.96 -24.61
C ASP A 149 -19.41 15.54 -25.91
N GLU A 150 -19.65 14.24 -26.07
CA GLU A 150 -20.37 13.63 -27.19
C GLU A 150 -19.68 13.82 -28.56
N THR A 151 -18.43 14.24 -28.60
CA THR A 151 -17.67 14.45 -29.87
C THR A 151 -17.04 13.18 -30.37
N GLU A 152 -16.69 12.26 -29.47
CA GLU A 152 -16.01 10.99 -29.80
C GLU A 152 -16.76 9.81 -29.15
N LYS A 153 -16.38 8.60 -29.52
CA LYS A 153 -16.87 7.37 -28.91
C LYS A 153 -15.77 6.64 -28.18
N GLU A 154 -16.06 6.16 -27.00
CA GLU A 154 -15.15 5.35 -26.20
C GLU A 154 -15.73 3.96 -25.94
N PRO A 155 -14.90 2.92 -25.76
CA PRO A 155 -15.39 1.59 -25.45
C PRO A 155 -15.93 1.55 -24.02
N GLU A 156 -17.09 0.93 -23.86
CA GLU A 156 -17.66 0.67 -22.52
C GLU A 156 -16.71 -0.21 -21.69
N VAL A 157 -16.17 -1.27 -22.31
CA VAL A 157 -15.12 -2.15 -21.80
C VAL A 157 -14.21 -2.55 -22.96
N LEU A 158 -12.99 -2.98 -22.67
CA LEU A 158 -12.12 -3.55 -23.71
C LEU A 158 -12.41 -5.05 -23.88
N PRO A 159 -12.22 -5.61 -25.10
CA PRO A 159 -12.47 -7.03 -25.39
C PRO A 159 -11.34 -7.93 -24.86
N VAL A 160 -11.13 -7.91 -23.55
CA VAL A 160 -10.02 -8.59 -22.89
C VAL A 160 -10.21 -10.11 -22.91
N ARG A 161 -9.21 -10.83 -23.42
CA ARG A 161 -9.25 -12.29 -23.65
C ARG A 161 -8.77 -13.13 -22.48
N VAL A 162 -8.15 -12.53 -21.49
CA VAL A 162 -7.63 -13.19 -20.29
C VAL A 162 -8.23 -12.53 -19.03
N PRO A 163 -8.39 -13.22 -17.91
CA PRO A 163 -9.00 -12.64 -16.70
C PRO A 163 -8.04 -11.64 -16.03
N ASN A 164 -7.91 -10.46 -16.64
CA ASN A 164 -6.99 -9.42 -16.26
C ASN A 164 -7.17 -8.98 -14.80
N LEU A 165 -8.41 -8.97 -14.28
CA LEU A 165 -8.70 -8.63 -12.90
C LEU A 165 -7.92 -9.52 -11.91
N LEU A 166 -7.75 -10.80 -12.21
CA LEU A 166 -6.95 -11.73 -11.42
C LEU A 166 -5.46 -11.63 -11.73
N VAL A 167 -5.09 -11.54 -13.03
CA VAL A 167 -3.68 -11.53 -13.45
C VAL A 167 -2.95 -10.30 -12.93
N ASN A 168 -3.52 -9.12 -13.09
CA ASN A 168 -2.90 -7.84 -12.72
C ASN A 168 -3.37 -7.28 -11.38
N GLY A 169 -4.38 -7.90 -10.77
CA GLY A 169 -4.98 -7.39 -9.57
C GLY A 169 -5.53 -5.97 -9.71
N ALA A 170 -6.03 -5.43 -8.63
CA ALA A 170 -6.49 -4.04 -8.57
C ALA A 170 -6.41 -3.50 -7.14
N GLU A 171 -6.07 -2.24 -7.02
CA GLU A 171 -6.13 -1.47 -5.78
C GLU A 171 -6.86 -0.16 -6.04
N GLY A 172 -7.76 0.22 -5.16
CA GLY A 172 -8.51 1.46 -5.30
C GLY A 172 -9.32 1.81 -4.06
N ILE A 173 -9.41 3.10 -3.78
CA ILE A 173 -10.17 3.64 -2.66
C ILE A 173 -11.33 4.44 -3.23
N ALA A 174 -12.55 4.01 -2.96
CA ALA A 174 -13.78 4.70 -3.31
C ALA A 174 -14.45 5.28 -2.05
N VAL A 175 -15.64 5.85 -2.21
CA VAL A 175 -16.41 6.37 -1.08
C VAL A 175 -17.04 5.21 -0.32
N GLY A 176 -16.63 5.01 0.91
CA GLY A 176 -17.15 3.96 1.80
C GLY A 176 -16.71 2.52 1.49
N MET A 177 -15.88 2.30 0.47
CA MET A 177 -15.38 0.99 0.10
C MET A 177 -14.01 1.07 -0.58
N ALA A 178 -13.27 -0.02 -0.57
CA ALA A 178 -11.97 -0.12 -1.22
C ALA A 178 -11.81 -1.49 -1.87
N THR A 179 -11.12 -1.53 -3.00
CA THR A 179 -10.71 -2.79 -3.63
C THR A 179 -9.24 -3.06 -3.40
N SER A 180 -8.91 -4.31 -3.15
CA SER A 180 -7.53 -4.80 -3.01
C SER A 180 -7.49 -6.25 -3.47
N ILE A 181 -7.20 -6.45 -4.75
CA ILE A 181 -7.16 -7.75 -5.41
C ILE A 181 -5.70 -8.09 -5.70
N PRO A 182 -5.17 -9.21 -5.18
CA PRO A 182 -3.80 -9.61 -5.43
C PRO A 182 -3.61 -10.07 -6.88
N THR A 183 -2.38 -9.99 -7.37
CA THR A 183 -1.99 -10.53 -8.67
C THR A 183 -1.89 -12.06 -8.64
N HIS A 184 -2.13 -12.71 -9.79
CA HIS A 184 -2.06 -14.16 -9.94
C HIS A 184 -1.28 -14.56 -11.19
N ASN A 185 -0.78 -15.78 -11.20
CA ASN A 185 -0.04 -16.31 -12.34
C ASN A 185 -0.96 -16.52 -13.55
N LEU A 186 -0.58 -15.95 -14.71
CA LEU A 186 -1.36 -16.02 -15.93
C LEU A 186 -1.66 -17.46 -16.35
N GLY A 187 -0.66 -18.35 -16.33
CA GLY A 187 -0.83 -19.73 -16.72
C GLY A 187 -1.79 -20.51 -15.84
N GLU A 188 -1.72 -20.29 -14.52
CA GLU A 188 -2.60 -20.92 -13.53
C GLU A 188 -4.05 -20.45 -13.68
N VAL A 189 -4.25 -19.15 -13.91
CA VAL A 189 -5.59 -18.58 -14.09
C VAL A 189 -6.22 -19.06 -15.40
N ILE A 190 -5.46 -19.14 -16.49
CA ILE A 190 -5.94 -19.73 -17.76
C ILE A 190 -6.37 -21.19 -17.56
N ASP A 191 -5.57 -21.99 -16.85
CA ASP A 191 -5.95 -23.38 -16.57
C ASP A 191 -7.23 -23.50 -15.73
N ALA A 192 -7.42 -22.59 -14.78
CA ALA A 192 -8.65 -22.55 -13.99
C ALA A 192 -9.88 -22.15 -14.83
N VAL A 193 -9.75 -21.17 -15.74
CA VAL A 193 -10.79 -20.78 -16.69
C VAL A 193 -11.19 -21.98 -17.56
N LYS A 194 -10.21 -22.69 -18.12
CA LYS A 194 -10.45 -23.91 -18.93
C LYS A 194 -11.14 -25.00 -18.12
N ALA A 195 -10.75 -25.20 -16.84
CA ALA A 195 -11.40 -26.17 -15.98
C ALA A 195 -12.85 -25.79 -15.68
N TYR A 196 -13.13 -24.51 -15.47
CA TYR A 196 -14.50 -24.00 -15.29
C TYR A 196 -15.36 -24.17 -16.56
N MET A 197 -14.83 -23.86 -17.73
CA MET A 197 -15.54 -24.04 -19.01
C MET A 197 -15.91 -25.51 -19.27
N LYS A 198 -15.08 -26.47 -18.82
CA LYS A 198 -15.37 -27.90 -18.93
C LYS A 198 -16.40 -28.38 -17.90
N ASN A 199 -16.49 -27.74 -16.74
CA ASN A 199 -17.38 -28.07 -15.64
C ASN A 199 -17.71 -26.82 -14.83
N SER A 200 -18.86 -26.19 -15.13
CA SER A 200 -19.33 -24.98 -14.43
C SER A 200 -19.66 -25.22 -12.94
N ASP A 201 -19.94 -26.48 -12.54
CA ASP A 201 -20.23 -26.82 -11.14
C ASP A 201 -18.96 -27.00 -10.30
N ILE A 202 -17.76 -26.79 -10.88
CA ILE A 202 -16.50 -26.88 -10.17
C ILE A 202 -16.48 -25.97 -8.93
N SER A 203 -16.08 -26.50 -7.77
CA SER A 203 -15.98 -25.71 -6.54
C SER A 203 -14.72 -24.83 -6.50
N THR A 204 -14.74 -23.79 -5.68
CA THR A 204 -13.55 -22.93 -5.44
C THR A 204 -12.32 -23.76 -5.03
N ARG A 205 -12.48 -24.73 -4.14
CA ARG A 205 -11.39 -25.64 -3.73
C ARG A 205 -10.83 -26.48 -4.88
N GLN A 206 -11.66 -26.85 -5.84
CA GLN A 206 -11.20 -27.56 -7.04
C GLN A 206 -10.48 -26.61 -8.01
N LEU A 207 -10.95 -25.36 -8.16
CA LEU A 207 -10.26 -24.33 -8.94
C LEU A 207 -8.87 -24.01 -8.36
N MET A 208 -8.73 -24.07 -7.05
CA MET A 208 -7.44 -23.88 -6.37
C MET A 208 -6.42 -24.99 -6.62
N LYS A 209 -6.77 -26.10 -7.27
CA LYS A 209 -5.78 -27.05 -7.80
C LYS A 209 -4.98 -26.45 -8.94
N TYR A 210 -5.57 -25.48 -9.65
CA TYR A 210 -4.95 -24.73 -10.73
C TYR A 210 -4.38 -23.41 -10.24
N VAL A 211 -5.17 -22.56 -9.58
CA VAL A 211 -4.74 -21.31 -8.95
C VAL A 211 -4.28 -21.60 -7.52
N LYS A 212 -2.98 -21.78 -7.34
CA LYS A 212 -2.39 -22.17 -6.05
C LYS A 212 -2.47 -21.08 -4.98
N GLY A 213 -2.63 -19.85 -5.39
CA GLY A 213 -2.64 -18.66 -4.55
C GLY A 213 -2.20 -17.43 -5.33
N PRO A 214 -2.04 -16.27 -4.68
CA PRO A 214 -1.53 -15.07 -5.32
C PRO A 214 -0.10 -15.29 -5.84
N ASP A 215 0.26 -14.55 -6.89
CA ASP A 215 1.59 -14.53 -7.47
C ASP A 215 2.03 -13.08 -7.63
N PHE A 216 2.76 -12.58 -6.64
CA PHE A 216 3.17 -11.18 -6.60
C PHE A 216 4.39 -10.93 -7.49
N PRO A 217 4.48 -9.80 -8.18
CA PRO A 217 5.64 -9.44 -9.00
C PRO A 217 6.95 -9.42 -8.21
N THR A 218 6.89 -9.11 -6.91
CA THR A 218 8.03 -9.08 -5.99
C THR A 218 8.44 -10.45 -5.45
N GLY A 219 7.73 -11.52 -5.79
CA GLY A 219 7.94 -12.85 -5.22
C GLY A 219 7.46 -12.95 -3.77
N GLY A 220 8.33 -13.42 -2.89
CA GLY A 220 8.03 -13.65 -1.47
C GLY A 220 7.34 -14.97 -1.19
N ILE A 221 6.99 -15.19 0.07
CA ILE A 221 6.43 -16.43 0.59
C ILE A 221 5.10 -16.13 1.28
N VAL A 222 4.02 -16.70 0.78
CA VAL A 222 2.73 -16.71 1.49
C VAL A 222 2.78 -17.80 2.54
N VAL A 223 2.54 -17.46 3.82
CA VAL A 223 2.74 -18.37 4.96
C VAL A 223 1.46 -18.87 5.63
N ASN A 224 0.30 -18.48 5.11
CA ASN A 224 -1.01 -18.92 5.61
C ASN A 224 -1.86 -19.55 4.51
N LYS A 225 -1.32 -20.58 3.87
CA LYS A 225 -1.96 -21.30 2.76
C LYS A 225 -3.35 -21.83 3.11
N ASP A 226 -3.55 -22.31 4.34
CA ASP A 226 -4.83 -22.90 4.76
C ASP A 226 -5.97 -21.89 4.87
N ASP A 227 -5.68 -20.59 4.95
CA ASP A 227 -6.67 -19.51 4.95
C ASP A 227 -7.13 -19.16 3.53
N LEU A 228 -6.35 -19.51 2.49
CA LEU A 228 -6.65 -19.11 1.10
C LEU A 228 -7.98 -19.64 0.58
N PRO A 229 -8.44 -20.89 0.88
CA PRO A 229 -9.73 -21.37 0.40
C PRO A 229 -10.90 -20.49 0.84
N ASP A 230 -10.91 -20.03 2.08
CA ASP A 230 -11.97 -19.19 2.63
C ASP A 230 -11.90 -17.76 2.03
N ILE A 231 -10.69 -17.26 1.82
CA ILE A 231 -10.46 -15.98 1.15
C ILE A 231 -10.97 -16.00 -0.30
N TYR A 232 -10.69 -17.06 -1.04
CA TYR A 232 -11.14 -17.20 -2.42
C TYR A 232 -12.62 -17.55 -2.55
N GLU A 233 -13.22 -18.12 -1.53
CA GLU A 233 -14.68 -18.35 -1.50
C GLU A 233 -15.43 -17.03 -1.25
N THR A 234 -15.00 -16.26 -0.26
CA THR A 234 -15.70 -15.03 0.18
C THR A 234 -15.26 -13.76 -0.56
N GLY A 235 -14.06 -13.76 -1.14
CA GLY A 235 -13.42 -12.57 -1.71
C GLY A 235 -12.82 -11.60 -0.70
N VAL A 236 -12.80 -11.96 0.61
CA VAL A 236 -12.29 -11.09 1.68
C VAL A 236 -11.38 -11.89 2.61
N GLY A 237 -10.28 -11.28 3.05
CA GLY A 237 -9.40 -11.89 4.03
C GLY A 237 -8.04 -11.24 4.15
N LYS A 238 -7.11 -11.95 4.77
CA LYS A 238 -5.76 -11.45 5.03
C LYS A 238 -4.74 -12.50 4.60
N ILE A 239 -3.83 -12.11 3.72
CA ILE A 239 -2.72 -12.95 3.27
C ILE A 239 -1.46 -12.47 3.96
N LYS A 240 -0.76 -13.37 4.67
CA LYS A 240 0.53 -13.08 5.30
C LYS A 240 1.65 -13.39 4.32
N ILE A 241 2.50 -12.40 4.06
CA ILE A 241 3.59 -12.48 3.09
C ILE A 241 4.91 -12.22 3.81
N ARG A 242 5.89 -13.09 3.62
CA ARG A 242 7.28 -12.93 4.06
C ARG A 242 8.19 -12.62 2.89
N GLY A 243 9.18 -11.76 3.12
CA GLY A 243 10.32 -11.65 2.23
C GLY A 243 11.19 -12.90 2.28
N LYS A 244 11.88 -13.20 1.19
CA LYS A 244 12.82 -14.31 1.12
C LYS A 244 14.18 -13.86 1.63
N VAL A 245 14.70 -14.59 2.63
CA VAL A 245 16.00 -14.33 3.25
C VAL A 245 16.93 -15.51 2.97
N GLU A 246 18.07 -15.23 2.41
CA GLU A 246 19.13 -16.20 2.16
C GLU A 246 20.33 -15.89 3.06
N VAL A 247 21.05 -16.93 3.46
CA VAL A 247 22.25 -16.84 4.30
C VAL A 247 23.47 -17.04 3.41
N GLU A 248 24.35 -16.05 3.37
CA GLU A 248 25.60 -16.15 2.65
C GLU A 248 26.78 -16.18 3.64
N ASP A 249 27.68 -17.15 3.47
CA ASP A 249 28.91 -17.26 4.25
C ASP A 249 29.97 -16.28 3.73
N MET A 250 30.64 -15.60 4.65
CA MET A 250 31.73 -14.66 4.36
C MET A 250 33.08 -15.19 4.84
N LYS A 251 34.17 -14.61 4.33
CA LYS A 251 35.54 -14.91 4.78
C LYS A 251 35.68 -14.67 6.29
N GLY A 252 36.36 -15.60 6.98
CA GLY A 252 36.61 -15.49 8.42
C GLY A 252 35.48 -16.05 9.31
N GLY A 253 34.55 -16.83 8.78
CA GLY A 253 33.44 -17.44 9.53
C GLY A 253 32.37 -16.43 9.97
N LYS A 254 32.25 -15.30 9.25
CA LYS A 254 31.15 -14.36 9.35
C LYS A 254 30.04 -14.77 8.38
N GLN A 255 28.83 -14.37 8.67
CA GLN A 255 27.64 -14.59 7.83
C GLN A 255 26.94 -13.27 7.54
N ARG A 256 26.16 -13.25 6.47
CA ARG A 256 25.26 -12.15 6.17
C ARG A 256 23.90 -12.68 5.74
N LEU A 257 22.86 -11.95 6.07
CA LEU A 257 21.52 -12.18 5.54
C LEU A 257 21.37 -11.36 4.27
N VAL A 258 20.85 -11.99 3.23
CA VAL A 258 20.55 -11.34 1.95
C VAL A 258 19.08 -11.50 1.68
N ILE A 259 18.36 -10.37 1.60
CA ILE A 259 16.96 -10.35 1.25
C ILE A 259 16.89 -10.18 -0.26
N THR A 260 16.37 -11.20 -0.94
CA THR A 260 16.26 -11.25 -2.40
C THR A 260 14.85 -10.98 -2.91
N GLU A 261 13.84 -11.19 -2.07
CA GLU A 261 12.45 -10.91 -2.37
C GLU A 261 11.77 -10.26 -1.16
N ILE A 262 10.88 -9.31 -1.42
CA ILE A 262 10.18 -8.53 -0.39
C ILE A 262 8.68 -8.74 -0.47
N PRO A 263 7.94 -8.58 0.63
CA PRO A 263 6.48 -8.50 0.58
C PRO A 263 6.02 -7.40 -0.39
N TYR A 264 4.99 -7.68 -1.17
CA TYR A 264 4.41 -6.71 -2.12
C TYR A 264 4.02 -5.38 -1.46
N THR A 265 3.61 -5.43 -0.20
CA THR A 265 3.28 -4.25 0.63
C THR A 265 4.48 -3.37 1.01
N MET A 266 5.71 -3.83 0.75
CA MET A 266 6.94 -3.07 1.01
C MET A 266 7.41 -2.21 -0.16
N ILE A 267 6.77 -2.30 -1.32
CA ILE A 267 7.12 -1.48 -2.50
C ILE A 267 7.08 0.01 -2.14
N GLY A 268 8.02 0.77 -2.70
CA GLY A 268 8.12 2.19 -2.50
C GLY A 268 8.77 2.56 -1.16
N SER A 269 8.18 3.48 -0.42
CA SER A 269 8.72 3.95 0.88
C SER A 269 8.86 2.85 1.95
N GLY A 270 8.30 1.67 1.71
CA GLY A 270 8.38 0.52 2.63
C GLY A 270 9.79 -0.02 2.78
N ILE A 271 10.62 0.00 1.72
CA ILE A 271 12.03 -0.44 1.77
C ILE A 271 12.82 0.50 2.69
N GLY A 272 12.73 1.82 2.47
CA GLY A 272 13.41 2.80 3.31
C GLY A 272 12.99 2.72 4.79
N LYS A 273 11.70 2.49 5.03
CA LYS A 273 11.18 2.27 6.39
C LYS A 273 11.75 0.99 7.01
N PHE A 274 11.83 -0.10 6.25
CA PHE A 274 12.43 -1.35 6.72
C PHE A 274 13.91 -1.15 7.14
N LEU A 275 14.71 -0.44 6.33
CA LEU A 275 16.10 -0.14 6.67
C LEU A 275 16.19 0.64 8.00
N ASN A 276 15.35 1.65 8.18
CA ASN A 276 15.27 2.44 9.42
C ASN A 276 14.80 1.59 10.61
N ASP A 277 13.84 0.71 10.43
CA ASP A 277 13.36 -0.19 11.48
C ASP A 277 14.48 -1.14 11.96
N VAL A 278 15.30 -1.67 11.04
CA VAL A 278 16.46 -2.51 11.38
C VAL A 278 17.53 -1.70 12.12
N CYS A 279 17.83 -0.48 11.69
CA CYS A 279 18.75 0.41 12.41
C CYS A 279 18.25 0.69 13.84
N ALA A 280 16.95 0.97 13.99
CA ALA A 280 16.34 1.19 15.30
C ALA A 280 16.41 -0.04 16.23
N LEU A 281 16.35 -1.26 15.70
CA LEU A 281 16.56 -2.49 16.49
C LEU A 281 17.99 -2.55 17.07
N VAL A 282 19.00 -2.09 16.34
CA VAL A 282 20.39 -2.02 16.79
C VAL A 282 20.57 -0.89 17.80
N GLU A 283 20.10 0.31 17.51
CA GLU A 283 20.21 1.50 18.37
C GLU A 283 19.50 1.28 19.71
N THR A 284 18.34 0.65 19.71
CA THR A 284 17.60 0.31 20.94
C THR A 284 18.12 -0.92 21.66
N LYS A 285 19.29 -1.45 21.24
CA LYS A 285 19.97 -2.62 21.83
C LYS A 285 19.10 -3.88 21.91
N LYS A 286 18.07 -4.00 21.05
CA LYS A 286 17.26 -5.23 20.96
C LYS A 286 18.03 -6.38 20.32
N THR A 287 19.00 -6.06 19.49
CA THR A 287 20.01 -7.00 18.98
C THR A 287 21.36 -6.36 18.94
N GLY A 288 22.38 -7.15 19.23
CA GLY A 288 23.79 -6.77 19.07
C GLY A 288 24.46 -7.56 17.95
N ASP A 289 23.73 -8.39 17.23
CA ASP A 289 24.25 -9.35 16.27
C ASP A 289 24.40 -8.75 14.84
N ILE A 290 23.76 -7.61 14.57
CA ILE A 290 23.88 -6.87 13.30
C ILE A 290 25.08 -5.91 13.37
N VAL A 291 25.91 -5.94 12.34
CA VAL A 291 27.07 -5.04 12.18
C VAL A 291 26.72 -3.87 11.27
N ASP A 292 26.10 -4.18 10.12
CA ASP A 292 25.77 -3.20 9.10
C ASP A 292 24.56 -3.65 8.28
N ILE A 293 23.85 -2.69 7.68
CA ILE A 293 22.79 -2.93 6.71
C ILE A 293 23.00 -2.04 5.50
N SER A 294 22.98 -2.63 4.31
CA SER A 294 23.15 -1.92 3.05
C SER A 294 22.10 -2.35 2.03
N ASN A 295 21.60 -1.40 1.27
CA ASN A 295 20.74 -1.67 0.12
C ASN A 295 21.63 -1.71 -1.14
N GLN A 296 21.73 -2.88 -1.76
CA GLN A 296 22.47 -3.16 -2.98
C GLN A 296 21.54 -3.49 -4.15
N SER A 297 20.26 -3.18 -4.01
CA SER A 297 19.26 -3.42 -5.06
C SER A 297 19.64 -2.68 -6.35
N SER A 298 19.35 -3.29 -7.48
CA SER A 298 19.67 -2.77 -8.81
C SER A 298 18.57 -3.16 -9.81
N LYS A 299 18.81 -2.91 -11.09
CA LYS A 299 17.95 -3.39 -12.17
C LYS A 299 17.85 -4.92 -12.26
N GLU A 300 18.81 -5.62 -11.66
CA GLU A 300 18.83 -7.10 -11.62
C GLU A 300 17.92 -7.67 -10.54
N GLY A 301 17.43 -6.84 -9.61
CA GLY A 301 16.51 -7.25 -8.55
C GLY A 301 16.80 -6.65 -7.19
N ILE A 302 16.03 -7.08 -6.20
CA ILE A 302 16.19 -6.70 -4.80
C ILE A 302 17.40 -7.42 -4.20
N ARG A 303 18.26 -6.66 -3.55
CA ARG A 303 19.38 -7.18 -2.76
C ARG A 303 19.62 -6.28 -1.54
N ILE A 304 19.04 -6.60 -0.40
CA ILE A 304 19.30 -5.91 0.86
C ILE A 304 20.18 -6.83 1.69
N VAL A 305 21.34 -6.33 2.11
CA VAL A 305 22.37 -7.10 2.81
C VAL A 305 22.46 -6.65 4.26
N ILE A 306 22.39 -7.59 5.19
CA ILE A 306 22.56 -7.37 6.63
C ILE A 306 23.79 -8.18 7.07
N GLU A 307 24.88 -7.50 7.42
CA GLU A 307 26.09 -8.14 7.90
C GLU A 307 25.98 -8.51 9.39
N LEU A 308 26.39 -9.73 9.71
CA LEU A 308 26.27 -10.28 11.05
C LEU A 308 27.60 -10.39 11.76
N LYS A 309 27.56 -10.31 13.09
CA LYS A 309 28.72 -10.67 13.93
C LYS A 309 29.00 -12.17 13.83
N LYS A 310 30.25 -12.54 14.07
CA LYS A 310 30.64 -13.94 14.14
C LYS A 310 29.90 -14.64 15.27
N GLY A 311 29.26 -15.78 14.94
CA GLY A 311 28.49 -16.56 15.90
C GLY A 311 27.09 -16.03 16.22
N ALA A 312 26.55 -15.11 15.39
CA ALA A 312 25.18 -14.64 15.52
C ALA A 312 24.18 -15.79 15.32
N ASP A 313 23.07 -15.78 16.09
CA ASP A 313 21.96 -16.70 15.90
C ASP A 313 21.08 -16.24 14.73
N VAL A 314 21.42 -16.76 13.55
CA VAL A 314 20.77 -16.44 12.28
C VAL A 314 19.27 -16.70 12.32
N LYS A 315 18.82 -17.85 12.90
CA LYS A 315 17.41 -18.22 12.92
C LYS A 315 16.62 -17.29 13.82
N ASN A 316 17.10 -17.01 15.01
CA ASN A 316 16.44 -16.10 15.95
C ASN A 316 16.41 -14.66 15.41
N LEU A 317 17.49 -14.23 14.75
CA LEU A 317 17.56 -12.91 14.13
C LEU A 317 16.58 -12.76 12.96
N THR A 318 16.49 -13.77 12.09
CA THR A 318 15.52 -13.79 10.99
C THR A 318 14.09 -13.73 11.51
N ASN A 319 13.77 -14.51 12.56
CA ASN A 319 12.47 -14.48 13.22
C ASN A 319 12.18 -13.11 13.86
N MET A 320 13.20 -12.47 14.43
CA MET A 320 13.07 -11.10 14.96
C MET A 320 12.74 -10.11 13.85
N LEU A 321 13.40 -10.20 12.68
CA LEU A 321 13.11 -9.34 11.52
C LEU A 321 11.67 -9.52 11.05
N TYR A 322 11.18 -10.74 10.93
CA TYR A 322 9.77 -11.01 10.59
C TYR A 322 8.80 -10.44 11.61
N LYS A 323 9.10 -10.57 12.90
CA LYS A 323 8.18 -10.14 13.98
C LYS A 323 8.19 -8.62 14.24
N LYS A 324 9.33 -7.95 14.04
CA LYS A 324 9.55 -6.54 14.44
C LYS A 324 9.64 -5.56 13.27
N THR A 325 9.68 -6.05 12.03
CA THR A 325 9.74 -5.21 10.83
C THR A 325 8.67 -5.63 9.82
N ARG A 326 8.58 -4.92 8.70
CA ARG A 326 7.66 -5.26 7.60
C ARG A 326 8.15 -6.38 6.68
N LEU A 327 9.22 -7.08 7.05
CA LEU A 327 9.70 -8.24 6.27
C LEU A 327 8.69 -9.40 6.27
N GLU A 328 7.83 -9.49 7.28
CA GLU A 328 6.54 -10.18 7.25
C GLU A 328 5.44 -9.11 7.36
N ASP A 329 4.54 -9.08 6.38
CA ASP A 329 3.45 -8.12 6.37
C ASP A 329 2.15 -8.78 5.89
N THR A 330 1.04 -8.10 6.09
CA THR A 330 -0.28 -8.60 5.75
C THR A 330 -0.86 -7.83 4.57
N PHE A 331 -1.20 -8.54 3.50
CA PHE A 331 -1.99 -8.03 2.39
C PHE A 331 -3.47 -8.24 2.70
N GLY A 332 -4.23 -7.15 2.85
CA GLY A 332 -5.67 -7.23 3.03
C GLY A 332 -6.37 -7.47 1.70
N VAL A 333 -7.05 -8.59 1.56
CA VAL A 333 -7.81 -8.93 0.36
C VAL A 333 -9.23 -8.40 0.46
N ASN A 334 -9.68 -7.70 -0.56
CA ASN A 334 -11.08 -7.37 -0.81
C ASN A 334 -11.30 -7.36 -2.33
N MET A 335 -11.81 -8.45 -2.87
CA MET A 335 -12.02 -8.64 -4.31
C MET A 335 -13.31 -7.95 -4.76
N LEU A 336 -13.33 -6.63 -4.63
CA LEU A 336 -14.43 -5.75 -5.00
C LEU A 336 -14.23 -5.22 -6.42
N ALA A 337 -15.20 -5.43 -7.29
CA ALA A 337 -15.20 -4.89 -8.65
C ALA A 337 -16.61 -4.49 -9.08
N VAL A 338 -16.74 -3.77 -10.20
CA VAL A 338 -18.04 -3.44 -10.79
C VAL A 338 -18.50 -4.61 -11.64
N ALA A 339 -19.64 -5.19 -11.29
CA ALA A 339 -20.35 -6.20 -12.06
C ALA A 339 -21.76 -5.69 -12.35
N ASP A 340 -22.22 -5.74 -13.61
CA ASP A 340 -23.54 -5.27 -14.04
C ASP A 340 -23.91 -3.86 -13.51
N GLY A 341 -22.92 -2.95 -13.52
CA GLY A 341 -23.07 -1.57 -13.06
C GLY A 341 -23.19 -1.39 -11.55
N ARG A 342 -22.86 -2.41 -10.75
CA ARG A 342 -22.90 -2.38 -9.28
C ARG A 342 -21.59 -2.86 -8.68
N PRO A 343 -21.12 -2.28 -7.57
CA PRO A 343 -19.98 -2.79 -6.84
C PRO A 343 -20.35 -4.11 -6.13
N GLU A 344 -19.58 -5.14 -6.36
CA GLU A 344 -19.79 -6.46 -5.75
C GLU A 344 -18.46 -7.05 -5.29
N THR A 345 -18.43 -7.61 -4.07
CA THR A 345 -17.30 -8.41 -3.59
C THR A 345 -17.50 -9.85 -4.02
N MET A 346 -16.55 -10.40 -4.75
CA MET A 346 -16.68 -11.69 -5.42
C MET A 346 -15.56 -12.64 -5.02
N GLY A 347 -15.90 -13.92 -4.86
CA GLY A 347 -14.91 -15.00 -4.75
C GLY A 347 -14.27 -15.32 -6.11
N LEU A 348 -13.22 -16.17 -6.06
CA LEU A 348 -12.47 -16.60 -7.26
C LEU A 348 -13.38 -17.20 -8.34
N LYS A 349 -14.27 -18.12 -7.96
CA LYS A 349 -15.18 -18.78 -8.89
C LYS A 349 -16.06 -17.77 -9.63
N LYS A 350 -16.64 -16.81 -8.90
CA LYS A 350 -17.53 -15.81 -9.49
C LYS A 350 -16.84 -14.85 -10.46
N ILE A 351 -15.58 -14.48 -10.18
CA ILE A 351 -14.78 -13.68 -11.11
C ILE A 351 -14.49 -14.48 -12.39
N ILE A 352 -14.17 -15.76 -12.29
CA ILE A 352 -13.96 -16.65 -13.44
C ILE A 352 -15.25 -16.81 -14.24
N GLU A 353 -16.39 -16.97 -13.58
CA GLU A 353 -17.73 -17.04 -14.19
C GLU A 353 -17.99 -15.80 -15.08
N HIS A 354 -17.91 -14.59 -14.50
CA HIS A 354 -18.08 -13.34 -15.25
C HIS A 354 -17.11 -13.24 -16.44
N HIS A 355 -15.87 -13.68 -16.25
CA HIS A 355 -14.90 -13.69 -17.35
C HIS A 355 -15.32 -14.65 -18.47
N VAL A 356 -15.75 -15.87 -18.14
CA VAL A 356 -16.19 -16.86 -19.12
C VAL A 356 -17.43 -16.37 -19.88
N ASP A 357 -18.42 -15.86 -19.17
CA ASP A 357 -19.64 -15.30 -19.78
C ASP A 357 -19.28 -14.16 -20.76
N PHE A 358 -18.35 -13.30 -20.37
CA PHE A 358 -17.86 -12.23 -21.25
C PHE A 358 -17.10 -12.78 -22.47
N GLN A 359 -16.31 -13.86 -22.32
CA GLN A 359 -15.66 -14.50 -23.48
C GLN A 359 -16.68 -15.07 -24.46
N PHE A 360 -17.74 -15.69 -23.99
CA PHE A 360 -18.82 -16.19 -24.86
C PHE A 360 -19.57 -15.04 -25.55
N GLU A 361 -19.79 -13.92 -24.86
CA GLU A 361 -20.38 -12.71 -25.48
C GLU A 361 -19.48 -12.19 -26.61
N LEU A 362 -18.16 -11.99 -26.33
CA LEU A 362 -17.20 -11.52 -27.32
C LEU A 362 -17.12 -12.45 -28.53
N ALA A 363 -17.03 -13.76 -28.30
CA ALA A 363 -16.98 -14.75 -29.36
C ALA A 363 -18.28 -14.76 -30.18
N THR A 364 -19.44 -14.73 -29.53
CA THR A 364 -20.74 -14.66 -30.22
C THR A 364 -20.83 -13.46 -31.15
N ARG A 365 -20.47 -12.27 -30.67
CA ARG A 365 -20.49 -11.03 -31.48
C ARG A 365 -19.50 -11.11 -32.63
N LYS A 366 -18.26 -11.57 -32.38
CA LYS A 366 -17.20 -11.77 -33.35
C LYS A 366 -17.69 -12.69 -34.49
N TYR A 367 -18.20 -13.87 -34.16
CA TYR A 367 -18.60 -14.84 -35.18
C TYR A 367 -19.87 -14.45 -35.88
N LYS A 368 -20.82 -13.72 -35.26
CA LYS A 368 -21.97 -13.11 -35.96
C LYS A 368 -21.51 -12.11 -37.03
N THR A 369 -20.56 -11.23 -36.68
CA THR A 369 -20.00 -10.24 -37.59
C THR A 369 -19.25 -10.93 -38.78
N LEU A 370 -18.44 -11.95 -38.45
CA LEU A 370 -17.71 -12.71 -39.47
C LEU A 370 -18.68 -13.49 -40.39
N LEU A 371 -19.70 -14.14 -39.83
CA LEU A 371 -20.73 -14.86 -40.57
C LEU A 371 -21.46 -13.92 -41.52
N ALA A 372 -21.90 -12.75 -41.06
CA ALA A 372 -22.56 -11.76 -41.91
C ALA A 372 -21.71 -11.33 -43.09
N LYS A 373 -20.41 -11.07 -42.86
CA LYS A 373 -19.43 -10.73 -43.92
C LYS A 373 -19.25 -11.86 -44.91
N GLU A 374 -19.13 -13.11 -44.46
CA GLU A 374 -19.01 -14.27 -45.36
C GLU A 374 -20.32 -14.54 -46.15
N GLN A 375 -21.48 -14.29 -45.53
CA GLN A 375 -22.78 -14.40 -46.24
C GLN A 375 -22.92 -13.33 -47.33
N GLU A 376 -22.52 -12.08 -47.06
CA GLU A 376 -22.46 -11.03 -48.09
C GLU A 376 -21.50 -11.41 -49.24
N LYS A 377 -20.31 -11.95 -48.87
CA LYS A 377 -19.33 -12.42 -49.83
C LYS A 377 -19.87 -13.57 -50.68
N LYS A 378 -20.56 -14.54 -50.04
CA LYS A 378 -21.24 -15.65 -50.74
C LYS A 378 -22.27 -15.14 -51.75
N GLU A 379 -23.13 -14.19 -51.34
CA GLU A 379 -24.15 -13.58 -52.20
C GLU A 379 -23.51 -12.99 -53.45
N ILE A 380 -22.43 -12.23 -53.31
CA ILE A 380 -21.69 -11.64 -54.44
C ILE A 380 -21.07 -12.72 -55.32
N GLN A 381 -20.42 -13.73 -54.75
CA GLN A 381 -19.76 -14.81 -55.48
C GLN A 381 -20.75 -15.64 -56.28
N GLU A 382 -21.90 -16.00 -55.69
CA GLU A 382 -22.97 -16.71 -56.41
C GLU A 382 -23.52 -15.90 -57.59
N GLY A 383 -23.60 -14.59 -57.43
CA GLY A 383 -24.00 -13.70 -58.53
C GLY A 383 -22.98 -13.65 -59.65
N LEU A 384 -21.68 -13.58 -59.30
CA LEU A 384 -20.59 -13.57 -60.27
C LEU A 384 -20.48 -14.92 -61.01
N ILE A 385 -20.63 -16.06 -60.32
CA ILE A 385 -20.62 -17.41 -60.94
C ILE A 385 -21.79 -17.52 -61.92
N LYS A 386 -23.03 -17.18 -61.49
CA LYS A 386 -24.18 -17.16 -62.41
C LYS A 386 -24.01 -16.20 -63.56
N ALA A 387 -23.36 -15.07 -63.36
CA ALA A 387 -23.06 -14.12 -64.43
C ALA A 387 -22.08 -14.67 -65.43
N CYS A 388 -21.09 -15.48 -65.06
CA CYS A 388 -20.17 -16.15 -65.92
C CYS A 388 -20.90 -17.14 -66.88
N ASP A 389 -21.92 -17.85 -66.37
CA ASP A 389 -22.72 -18.79 -67.21
C ASP A 389 -23.55 -18.09 -68.31
N VAL A 390 -23.92 -16.83 -68.04
CA VAL A 390 -24.75 -16.03 -68.99
C VAL A 390 -24.02 -14.79 -69.51
N ILE A 391 -22.71 -14.85 -69.61
CA ILE A 391 -21.88 -13.69 -69.83
C ILE A 391 -22.16 -12.98 -71.15
N ASP A 392 -22.44 -13.72 -72.19
CA ASP A 392 -22.76 -13.17 -73.53
C ASP A 392 -24.04 -12.33 -73.48
N LEU A 393 -25.05 -12.77 -72.66
CA LEU A 393 -26.27 -12.03 -72.45
C LEU A 393 -25.99 -10.74 -71.64
N ILE A 394 -25.14 -10.82 -70.66
CA ILE A 394 -24.78 -9.63 -69.81
C ILE A 394 -24.01 -8.63 -70.72
N ILE A 395 -23.08 -9.05 -71.54
CA ILE A 395 -22.39 -8.15 -72.47
C ILE A 395 -23.37 -7.51 -73.45
N GLU A 396 -24.39 -8.25 -73.92
CA GLU A 396 -25.44 -7.73 -74.81
C GLU A 396 -26.28 -6.66 -74.06
N ILE A 397 -26.71 -6.94 -72.82
CA ILE A 397 -27.43 -5.97 -71.97
C ILE A 397 -26.58 -4.69 -71.76
N LEU A 398 -25.29 -4.80 -71.38
CA LEU A 398 -24.44 -3.65 -71.13
C LEU A 398 -24.25 -2.81 -72.38
N ARG A 399 -24.04 -3.44 -73.59
CA ARG A 399 -23.91 -2.72 -74.87
C ARG A 399 -25.20 -2.13 -75.41
N GLY A 400 -26.35 -2.71 -75.02
CA GLY A 400 -27.68 -2.27 -75.44
C GLY A 400 -28.31 -1.24 -74.52
N SER A 401 -27.76 -1.08 -73.33
CA SER A 401 -28.28 -0.15 -72.30
C SER A 401 -27.81 1.30 -72.58
N ARG A 402 -28.64 2.29 -72.27
CA ARG A 402 -28.34 3.72 -72.44
C ARG A 402 -27.55 4.28 -71.27
N ASN A 403 -27.72 3.71 -70.09
CA ASN A 403 -27.02 4.11 -68.85
C ASN A 403 -26.90 2.91 -67.92
N VAL A 404 -26.13 3.07 -66.83
CA VAL A 404 -25.89 2.05 -65.81
C VAL A 404 -27.18 1.65 -65.06
N GLN A 405 -28.13 2.58 -64.90
CA GLN A 405 -29.38 2.32 -64.20
C GLN A 405 -30.27 1.37 -64.98
N ASP A 406 -30.40 1.56 -66.32
CA ASP A 406 -31.17 0.67 -67.17
C ASP A 406 -30.57 -0.76 -67.17
N ALA A 407 -29.24 -0.88 -67.24
CA ALA A 407 -28.54 -2.14 -67.12
C ALA A 407 -28.78 -2.82 -65.77
N LYS A 408 -28.69 -2.06 -64.65
CA LYS A 408 -28.98 -2.55 -63.30
C LYS A 408 -30.41 -2.98 -63.12
N ALA A 409 -31.41 -2.21 -63.65
CA ALA A 409 -32.83 -2.55 -63.60
C ALA A 409 -33.12 -3.82 -64.40
N CYS A 410 -32.44 -4.04 -65.52
CA CYS A 410 -32.55 -5.29 -66.28
C CYS A 410 -32.01 -6.47 -65.50
N LEU A 411 -30.81 -6.36 -64.91
CA LEU A 411 -30.19 -7.42 -64.13
C LEU A 411 -30.99 -7.79 -62.88
N THR A 412 -31.61 -6.79 -62.21
CA THR A 412 -32.32 -7.01 -60.93
C THR A 412 -33.78 -7.35 -61.12
N GLN A 413 -34.46 -6.68 -62.04
CA GLN A 413 -35.95 -6.75 -62.18
C GLN A 413 -36.35 -7.35 -63.52
N GLY A 414 -35.44 -7.55 -64.48
CA GLY A 414 -35.73 -8.04 -65.81
C GLY A 414 -36.40 -6.98 -66.71
N ILE A 415 -36.22 -5.68 -66.43
CA ILE A 415 -36.78 -4.57 -67.24
C ILE A 415 -35.96 -4.44 -68.52
N THR A 416 -36.60 -4.67 -69.71
CA THR A 416 -35.93 -4.71 -71.01
C THR A 416 -36.32 -3.57 -71.95
N GLU A 417 -37.16 -2.63 -71.49
CA GLU A 417 -37.81 -1.60 -72.36
C GLU A 417 -36.81 -0.59 -72.91
N ASN A 418 -35.77 -0.24 -72.18
CA ASN A 418 -34.78 0.73 -72.58
C ASN A 418 -33.48 0.11 -73.09
N ILE A 419 -33.51 -1.19 -73.40
CA ILE A 419 -32.31 -1.92 -73.83
C ILE A 419 -32.52 -2.47 -75.26
N THR A 420 -31.52 -2.29 -76.12
CA THR A 420 -31.52 -2.81 -77.48
C THR A 420 -30.90 -4.19 -77.49
N PHE A 421 -31.70 -5.21 -77.84
CA PHE A 421 -31.24 -6.62 -78.00
C PHE A 421 -31.05 -7.04 -79.42
N LYS A 422 -30.11 -7.95 -79.68
CA LYS A 422 -29.89 -8.54 -80.98
C LYS A 422 -30.93 -9.53 -81.37
N SER A 423 -31.58 -10.23 -80.42
CA SER A 423 -32.61 -11.22 -80.68
C SER A 423 -33.77 -11.16 -79.71
N LYS A 424 -34.94 -11.68 -80.12
CA LYS A 424 -36.11 -11.81 -79.23
C LYS A 424 -35.86 -12.84 -78.14
N ILE A 425 -34.98 -13.80 -78.32
CA ILE A 425 -34.59 -14.82 -77.35
C ILE A 425 -33.76 -14.16 -76.21
N SER A 426 -32.74 -13.37 -76.56
CA SER A 426 -31.93 -12.62 -75.59
C SER A 426 -32.81 -11.71 -74.73
N LYS A 427 -33.79 -11.02 -75.39
CA LYS A 427 -34.75 -10.15 -74.59
C LYS A 427 -35.58 -10.96 -73.63
N LYS A 428 -36.07 -12.17 -74.08
CA LYS A 428 -36.82 -13.05 -73.15
C LYS A 428 -35.95 -13.63 -72.07
N MET A 429 -34.74 -13.99 -72.29
CA MET A 429 -33.81 -14.47 -71.30
C MET A 429 -33.45 -13.34 -70.30
N ALA A 430 -33.20 -12.13 -70.80
CA ALA A 430 -32.93 -10.96 -69.96
C ALA A 430 -34.08 -10.59 -69.02
N SER A 431 -35.34 -10.75 -69.50
CA SER A 431 -36.50 -10.48 -68.66
C SER A 431 -36.71 -11.47 -67.51
N MET A 432 -36.01 -12.61 -67.53
CA MET A 432 -36.02 -13.60 -66.40
C MET A 432 -34.89 -13.44 -65.41
N LEU A 433 -33.94 -12.52 -65.63
CA LEU A 433 -32.88 -12.26 -64.68
C LEU A 433 -33.42 -11.66 -63.38
N ARG A 434 -32.87 -12.12 -62.24
CA ARG A 434 -33.24 -11.69 -60.90
C ARG A 434 -31.99 -11.74 -60.02
N PHE A 435 -31.00 -10.93 -60.33
CA PHE A 435 -29.86 -10.70 -59.43
C PHE A 435 -30.26 -9.76 -58.33
N THR A 436 -29.62 -9.88 -57.16
CA THR A 436 -29.79 -8.87 -56.11
C THR A 436 -29.08 -7.57 -56.53
N GLU A 437 -29.39 -6.47 -55.86
CA GLU A 437 -28.73 -5.19 -56.13
C GLU A 437 -27.20 -5.29 -55.96
N ARG A 438 -26.73 -5.95 -54.91
CA ARG A 438 -25.31 -6.18 -54.61
C ARG A 438 -24.65 -7.03 -55.71
N GLN A 439 -25.34 -8.08 -56.18
CA GLN A 439 -24.86 -8.91 -57.27
C GLN A 439 -24.76 -8.12 -58.57
N ALA A 440 -25.78 -7.32 -58.89
CA ALA A 440 -25.78 -6.47 -60.08
C ALA A 440 -24.64 -5.43 -60.03
N ASP A 441 -24.42 -4.77 -58.90
CA ASP A 441 -23.30 -3.83 -58.75
C ASP A 441 -21.93 -4.52 -58.90
N ALA A 442 -21.76 -5.72 -58.36
CA ALA A 442 -20.53 -6.51 -58.52
C ALA A 442 -20.31 -6.93 -59.99
N ILE A 443 -21.37 -7.34 -60.69
CA ILE A 443 -21.32 -7.68 -62.13
C ILE A 443 -20.95 -6.45 -62.95
N LEU A 444 -21.54 -5.29 -62.70
CA LEU A 444 -21.28 -4.04 -63.42
C LEU A 444 -19.84 -3.53 -63.19
N GLN A 445 -19.25 -3.84 -62.06
CA GLN A 445 -17.86 -3.48 -61.69
C GLN A 445 -16.84 -4.57 -62.09
N MET A 446 -17.27 -5.70 -62.65
CA MET A 446 -16.43 -6.83 -63.00
C MET A 446 -15.43 -6.47 -64.12
N ARG A 447 -14.16 -6.75 -63.89
CA ARG A 447 -13.10 -6.54 -64.87
C ARG A 447 -13.07 -7.69 -65.90
N LEU A 448 -12.87 -7.39 -67.18
CA LEU A 448 -12.91 -8.37 -68.25
C LEU A 448 -11.95 -9.54 -68.08
N TYR A 449 -10.79 -9.35 -67.43
CA TYR A 449 -9.83 -10.47 -67.22
C TYR A 449 -10.38 -11.57 -66.32
N ARG A 450 -11.37 -11.28 -65.47
CA ARG A 450 -12.01 -12.29 -64.62
C ARG A 450 -12.84 -13.32 -65.37
N LEU A 451 -13.02 -13.13 -66.63
CA LEU A 451 -13.68 -14.11 -67.52
C LEU A 451 -12.74 -15.18 -68.05
N ILE A 452 -11.45 -15.14 -67.73
CA ILE A 452 -10.48 -16.18 -68.08
C ILE A 452 -10.75 -17.42 -67.24
N GLY A 453 -10.70 -18.63 -67.84
CA GLY A 453 -11.03 -19.88 -67.14
C GLY A 453 -10.30 -20.10 -65.85
N LEU A 454 -9.00 -19.75 -65.76
CA LEU A 454 -8.23 -19.83 -64.53
C LEU A 454 -8.76 -18.89 -63.37
N GLU A 455 -9.34 -17.74 -63.74
CA GLU A 455 -9.94 -16.81 -62.79
C GLU A 455 -11.32 -17.29 -62.29
N ILE A 456 -12.07 -18.01 -63.17
CA ILE A 456 -13.34 -18.64 -62.76
C ILE A 456 -13.09 -19.79 -61.77
N ASP A 457 -12.06 -20.62 -62.05
CA ASP A 457 -11.68 -21.70 -61.13
C ASP A 457 -11.20 -21.13 -59.77
N ALA A 458 -10.49 -20.00 -59.76
CA ALA A 458 -10.08 -19.32 -58.56
C ALA A 458 -11.32 -18.77 -57.78
N LEU A 459 -12.32 -18.21 -58.50
CA LEU A 459 -13.57 -17.75 -57.90
C LEU A 459 -14.38 -18.89 -57.26
N MET A 460 -14.44 -20.05 -57.95
CA MET A 460 -15.13 -21.24 -57.43
C MET A 460 -14.42 -21.76 -56.16
N LYS A 461 -13.10 -21.83 -56.16
CA LYS A 461 -12.33 -22.23 -54.98
C LYS A 461 -12.55 -21.25 -53.80
N GLU A 462 -12.53 -19.94 -54.07
CA GLU A 462 -12.81 -18.92 -53.04
C GLU A 462 -14.23 -19.06 -52.49
N HIS A 463 -15.21 -19.42 -53.34
CA HIS A 463 -16.57 -19.69 -52.94
C HIS A 463 -16.68 -20.94 -52.05
N GLU A 464 -15.97 -22.02 -52.35
CA GLU A 464 -15.91 -23.21 -51.49
C GLU A 464 -15.31 -22.88 -50.11
N GLU A 465 -14.25 -22.07 -50.06
CA GLU A 465 -13.65 -21.58 -48.83
C GLU A 465 -14.68 -20.72 -48.01
N THR A 466 -15.43 -19.85 -48.70
CA THR A 466 -16.50 -19.05 -48.09
C THR A 466 -17.61 -19.92 -47.49
N LEU A 467 -18.06 -20.96 -48.20
CA LEU A 467 -19.05 -21.91 -47.71
C LEU A 467 -18.53 -22.70 -46.50
N ALA A 468 -17.29 -23.12 -46.52
CA ALA A 468 -16.65 -23.81 -45.40
C ALA A 468 -16.56 -22.90 -44.17
N ASN A 469 -16.22 -21.61 -44.35
CA ASN A 469 -16.20 -20.63 -43.28
C ASN A 469 -17.59 -20.38 -42.69
N ILE A 470 -18.62 -20.26 -43.54
CA ILE A 470 -20.01 -20.10 -43.08
C ILE A 470 -20.42 -21.30 -42.24
N ALA A 471 -20.22 -22.52 -42.71
CA ALA A 471 -20.56 -23.73 -41.96
C ALA A 471 -19.83 -23.81 -40.63
N ARG A 472 -18.54 -23.44 -40.61
CA ARG A 472 -17.74 -23.37 -39.38
C ARG A 472 -18.28 -22.32 -38.40
N TYR A 473 -18.62 -21.13 -38.89
CA TYR A 473 -19.11 -20.06 -38.00
C TYR A 473 -20.51 -20.36 -37.50
N GLU A 474 -21.37 -20.98 -38.28
CA GLU A 474 -22.68 -21.46 -37.85
C GLU A 474 -22.56 -22.57 -36.78
N ASP A 475 -21.61 -23.50 -36.93
CA ASP A 475 -21.35 -24.52 -35.91
C ASP A 475 -20.87 -23.88 -34.61
N ILE A 476 -19.91 -22.95 -34.68
CA ILE A 476 -19.41 -22.22 -33.47
C ILE A 476 -20.54 -21.47 -32.79
N LEU A 477 -21.45 -20.84 -33.51
CA LEU A 477 -22.55 -20.05 -32.94
C LEU A 477 -23.68 -20.91 -32.35
N ASN A 478 -23.91 -22.12 -32.87
CA ASN A 478 -25.02 -23.00 -32.48
C ASN A 478 -24.60 -24.11 -31.51
N ASN A 479 -23.29 -24.37 -31.35
CA ASN A 479 -22.77 -25.43 -30.52
C ASN A 479 -21.86 -24.86 -29.44
N TYR A 480 -22.24 -25.07 -28.17
CA TYR A 480 -21.47 -24.63 -27.00
C TYR A 480 -20.03 -25.17 -26.99
N ASP A 481 -19.87 -26.47 -27.28
CA ASP A 481 -18.55 -27.11 -27.22
C ASP A 481 -17.62 -26.56 -28.32
N SER A 482 -18.13 -26.33 -29.54
CA SER A 482 -17.36 -25.71 -30.62
C SER A 482 -16.91 -24.30 -30.30
N MET A 483 -17.77 -23.51 -29.66
CA MET A 483 -17.41 -22.15 -29.20
C MET A 483 -16.41 -22.21 -28.05
N ALA A 484 -16.60 -23.08 -27.06
CA ALA A 484 -15.69 -23.29 -25.96
C ALA A 484 -14.30 -23.72 -26.44
N ASP A 485 -14.22 -24.62 -27.42
CA ASP A 485 -12.96 -25.08 -27.99
C ASP A 485 -12.17 -23.95 -28.66
N VAL A 486 -12.84 -23.06 -29.36
CA VAL A 486 -12.17 -21.88 -29.96
C VAL A 486 -11.63 -20.94 -28.92
N ILE A 487 -12.40 -20.65 -27.87
CA ILE A 487 -11.95 -19.81 -26.74
C ILE A 487 -10.75 -20.45 -26.04
N ILE A 488 -10.81 -21.77 -25.80
CA ILE A 488 -9.71 -22.52 -25.17
C ILE A 488 -8.45 -22.47 -26.04
N GLN A 489 -8.56 -22.63 -27.37
CA GLN A 489 -7.43 -22.51 -28.27
C GLN A 489 -6.78 -21.12 -28.23
N GLU A 490 -7.58 -20.05 -28.20
CA GLU A 490 -7.07 -18.68 -28.03
C GLU A 490 -6.34 -18.54 -26.67
N LEU A 491 -6.92 -19.03 -25.56
CA LEU A 491 -6.28 -19.02 -24.24
C LEU A 491 -4.98 -19.82 -24.20
N ASP A 492 -4.92 -20.97 -24.84
CA ASP A 492 -3.70 -21.78 -24.92
C ASP A 492 -2.59 -21.09 -25.72
N ALA A 493 -2.95 -20.36 -26.76
CA ALA A 493 -1.99 -19.53 -27.51
C ALA A 493 -1.42 -18.41 -26.62
N PHE A 494 -2.25 -17.70 -25.85
CA PHE A 494 -1.79 -16.70 -24.89
C PHE A 494 -0.91 -17.31 -23.80
N LYS A 495 -1.31 -18.45 -23.24
CA LYS A 495 -0.51 -19.16 -22.23
C LYS A 495 0.86 -19.53 -22.77
N LYS A 496 0.93 -20.08 -23.99
CA LYS A 496 2.18 -20.48 -24.62
C LYS A 496 3.13 -19.31 -24.85
N GLU A 497 2.59 -18.15 -25.20
CA GLU A 497 3.39 -16.98 -25.58
C GLU A 497 3.80 -16.13 -24.37
N PHE A 498 2.93 -15.97 -23.37
CA PHE A 498 3.10 -14.98 -22.29
C PHE A 498 3.22 -15.55 -20.89
N ALA A 499 2.91 -16.83 -20.65
CA ALA A 499 2.99 -17.38 -19.29
C ALA A 499 4.44 -17.45 -18.81
N VAL A 500 4.64 -17.00 -17.58
CA VAL A 500 5.91 -17.05 -16.87
C VAL A 500 5.80 -17.98 -15.66
N PRO A 501 6.91 -18.57 -15.20
CA PRO A 501 6.91 -19.34 -13.96
C PRO A 501 6.42 -18.53 -12.77
N ARG A 502 5.77 -19.19 -11.81
CA ARG A 502 5.36 -18.60 -10.54
C ARG A 502 6.56 -18.05 -9.77
N ARG A 503 6.42 -16.88 -9.20
CA ARG A 503 7.44 -16.20 -8.37
C ARG A 503 7.18 -16.43 -6.88
N THR A 504 5.93 -16.25 -6.42
CA THR A 504 5.56 -16.36 -5.01
C THR A 504 5.40 -17.81 -4.58
N VAL A 505 6.07 -18.20 -3.52
CA VAL A 505 5.89 -19.52 -2.87
C VAL A 505 4.66 -19.47 -1.97
N VAL A 506 3.87 -20.56 -1.95
CA VAL A 506 2.66 -20.66 -1.12
C VAL A 506 2.75 -21.89 -0.25
N GLU A 507 2.88 -21.67 1.06
CA GLU A 507 3.04 -22.74 2.06
C GLU A 507 2.39 -22.34 3.39
N ASN A 508 2.34 -23.27 4.33
CA ASN A 508 2.05 -22.96 5.72
C ASN A 508 3.38 -22.76 6.45
N GLY A 509 3.69 -21.52 6.76
CA GLY A 509 4.89 -21.16 7.49
C GLY A 509 4.70 -21.35 9.00
N GLU A 510 5.74 -21.79 9.70
CA GLU A 510 5.78 -21.73 11.16
C GLU A 510 5.66 -20.27 11.62
N GLU A 511 4.94 -20.04 12.72
CA GLU A 511 4.91 -18.70 13.33
C GLU A 511 6.34 -18.31 13.72
N ALA A 512 6.76 -17.09 13.33
CA ALA A 512 8.08 -16.60 13.70
C ALA A 512 8.13 -16.41 15.24
N VAL A 513 8.78 -17.34 15.94
CA VAL A 513 9.00 -17.26 17.37
C VAL A 513 10.37 -16.61 17.59
N PHE A 514 10.36 -15.43 18.14
CA PHE A 514 11.56 -14.70 18.54
C PHE A 514 11.72 -14.80 20.05
N GLU A 515 12.82 -15.36 20.48
CA GLU A 515 13.22 -15.38 21.88
C GLU A 515 14.02 -14.11 22.19
N GLU A 516 13.45 -13.19 22.95
CA GLU A 516 14.23 -12.08 23.51
C GLU A 516 15.28 -12.67 24.44
N LYS A 517 16.56 -12.43 24.14
CA LYS A 517 17.62 -12.73 25.10
C LYS A 517 17.28 -11.97 26.37
N LYS A 518 16.80 -12.66 27.39
CA LYS A 518 16.58 -12.05 28.72
C LYS A 518 17.95 -11.54 29.16
N ILE A 519 18.05 -10.22 29.34
CA ILE A 519 19.21 -9.62 29.96
C ILE A 519 19.19 -10.17 31.40
N GLU A 520 20.25 -10.86 31.79
CA GLU A 520 20.40 -11.31 33.17
C GLU A 520 20.33 -10.07 34.07
N GLU A 521 19.37 -10.08 35.00
CA GLU A 521 19.21 -9.01 35.96
C GLU A 521 20.38 -9.06 36.93
N GLN A 522 21.10 -7.96 37.03
CA GLN A 522 22.28 -7.79 37.85
C GLN A 522 22.14 -6.49 38.64
N GLU A 523 22.43 -6.54 39.92
CA GLU A 523 22.55 -5.35 40.73
C GLU A 523 23.83 -4.61 40.39
N VAL A 524 23.72 -3.32 40.13
CA VAL A 524 24.82 -2.42 39.76
C VAL A 524 24.75 -1.12 40.59
N VAL A 525 25.86 -0.41 40.68
CA VAL A 525 25.90 0.88 41.33
C VAL A 525 26.06 1.98 40.29
N PHE A 526 25.04 2.83 40.19
CA PHE A 526 25.08 4.06 39.41
C PHE A 526 25.83 5.13 40.17
N LEU A 527 26.83 5.71 39.49
CA LEU A 527 27.69 6.78 40.00
C LEU A 527 27.57 8.00 39.09
N MET A 528 27.31 9.18 39.67
CA MET A 528 27.37 10.44 38.94
C MET A 528 28.20 11.47 39.69
N ASP A 529 29.18 12.02 39.05
CA ASP A 529 30.08 13.04 39.62
C ASP A 529 29.42 14.43 39.72
N ARG A 530 30.14 15.40 40.25
CA ARG A 530 29.67 16.79 40.40
C ARG A 530 29.55 17.53 39.09
N PHE A 531 30.16 17.01 38.00
CA PHE A 531 30.13 17.58 36.66
C PHE A 531 29.06 16.95 35.75
N GLY A 532 28.28 16.00 36.30
CA GLY A 532 27.20 15.35 35.57
C GLY A 532 27.63 14.14 34.72
N TYR A 533 28.86 13.62 34.87
CA TYR A 533 29.27 12.40 34.22
C TYR A 533 28.77 11.18 34.99
N ALA A 534 28.02 10.33 34.30
CA ALA A 534 27.43 9.14 34.89
C ALA A 534 28.04 7.85 34.32
N ARG A 535 28.16 6.83 35.18
CA ARG A 535 28.61 5.47 34.86
C ARG A 535 27.98 4.47 35.81
N CYS A 536 27.98 3.21 35.43
CA CYS A 536 27.63 2.09 36.28
C CYS A 536 28.84 1.20 36.53
N VAL A 537 28.97 0.66 37.72
CA VAL A 537 29.96 -0.33 38.10
C VAL A 537 29.29 -1.50 38.78
N ASP A 538 29.95 -2.66 38.84
CA ASP A 538 29.48 -3.77 39.63
C ASP A 538 29.55 -3.49 41.13
N THR A 539 28.68 -4.11 41.94
CA THR A 539 28.61 -3.92 43.39
C THR A 539 29.93 -4.26 44.07
N SER A 540 30.63 -5.28 43.59
CA SER A 540 31.93 -5.69 44.17
C SER A 540 33.04 -4.66 43.89
N THR A 541 32.98 -3.99 42.77
CA THR A 541 33.92 -2.89 42.42
C THR A 541 33.61 -1.64 43.27
N TYR A 542 32.34 -1.34 43.50
CA TYR A 542 31.92 -0.24 44.37
C TYR A 542 32.39 -0.50 45.80
N GLU A 543 32.13 -1.67 46.38
CA GLU A 543 32.51 -1.98 47.75
C GLU A 543 34.03 -1.88 47.98
N ARG A 544 34.87 -2.27 47.02
CA ARG A 544 36.33 -2.13 47.09
C ARG A 544 36.80 -0.66 47.04
N ASN A 545 35.98 0.25 46.51
CA ASN A 545 36.35 1.65 46.30
C ASN A 545 35.34 2.60 46.97
N ARG A 546 34.60 2.16 47.99
CA ARG A 546 33.45 2.83 48.56
C ARG A 546 33.76 4.27 49.03
N GLU A 547 34.81 4.45 49.82
CA GLU A 547 35.19 5.78 50.32
C GLU A 547 35.48 6.78 49.17
N ALA A 548 36.18 6.34 48.13
CA ALA A 548 36.46 7.17 46.96
C ALA A 548 35.18 7.42 46.14
N ALA A 549 34.34 6.40 45.96
CA ALA A 549 33.06 6.53 45.25
C ALA A 549 32.13 7.56 45.93
N ASP A 550 31.97 7.49 47.22
CA ASP A 550 31.10 8.37 47.99
C ASP A 550 31.64 9.81 48.08
N SER A 551 32.98 9.99 48.03
CA SER A 551 33.58 11.33 48.07
C SER A 551 33.60 12.03 46.72
N GLU A 552 33.82 11.29 45.62
CA GLU A 552 33.98 11.82 44.25
C GLU A 552 32.67 12.04 43.54
N ASN A 553 31.61 11.27 43.90
CA ASN A 553 30.34 11.34 43.21
C ASN A 553 29.27 12.07 44.00
N LYS A 554 28.47 12.87 43.33
CA LYS A 554 27.31 13.59 43.93
C LYS A 554 26.13 12.64 44.17
N PHE A 555 25.96 11.65 43.32
CA PHE A 555 24.90 10.65 43.42
C PHE A 555 25.49 9.25 43.29
N VAL A 556 25.15 8.40 44.24
CA VAL A 556 25.52 6.98 44.32
C VAL A 556 24.22 6.21 44.59
N LEU A 557 23.78 5.40 43.62
CA LEU A 557 22.51 4.68 43.68
C LEU A 557 22.71 3.21 43.31
N THR A 558 22.31 2.32 44.22
CA THR A 558 22.21 0.89 43.92
C THR A 558 20.92 0.61 43.17
N CYS A 559 20.99 -0.04 42.03
CA CYS A 559 19.85 -0.29 41.16
C CYS A 559 20.05 -1.56 40.34
N LEU A 560 18.98 -2.07 39.70
CA LEU A 560 19.10 -3.14 38.74
C LEU A 560 19.61 -2.59 37.39
N ASN A 561 20.45 -3.36 36.69
CA ASN A 561 20.91 -3.01 35.34
C ASN A 561 19.74 -2.81 34.35
N THR A 562 18.62 -3.47 34.56
CA THR A 562 17.37 -3.32 33.79
C THR A 562 16.47 -2.18 34.28
N GLY A 563 16.83 -1.53 35.40
CA GLY A 563 16.08 -0.47 36.06
C GLY A 563 16.17 0.89 35.34
N LYS A 564 15.63 1.90 36.05
CA LYS A 564 15.64 3.30 35.59
C LYS A 564 16.03 4.22 36.73
N ILE A 565 16.79 5.24 36.41
CA ILE A 565 17.08 6.35 37.34
C ILE A 565 16.12 7.50 37.03
N CYS A 566 15.48 8.05 38.07
CA CYS A 566 14.62 9.22 38.01
C CYS A 566 15.37 10.47 38.48
N ILE A 567 15.32 11.55 37.71
CA ILE A 567 16.00 12.82 37.93
C ILE A 567 14.92 13.88 38.08
N PHE A 568 14.80 14.47 39.27
CA PHE A 568 13.90 15.59 39.56
C PHE A 568 14.64 16.91 39.45
N THR A 569 14.07 17.87 38.74
CA THR A 569 14.70 19.17 38.49
C THR A 569 13.97 20.32 39.16
N ASP A 570 14.69 21.42 39.34
CA ASP A 570 14.18 22.68 39.90
C ASP A 570 13.01 23.25 39.09
N THR A 571 12.92 22.95 37.79
CA THR A 571 11.81 23.31 36.89
C THR A 571 10.54 22.50 37.14
N GLY A 572 10.56 21.57 38.10
CA GLY A 572 9.42 20.72 38.45
C GLY A 572 9.17 19.57 37.51
N LYS A 573 10.14 19.18 36.69
CA LYS A 573 10.10 18.01 35.81
C LYS A 573 10.76 16.79 36.47
N MET A 574 10.40 15.61 35.93
CA MET A 574 11.12 14.36 36.18
C MET A 574 11.54 13.77 34.87
N HIS A 575 12.84 13.51 34.74
CA HIS A 575 13.43 12.77 33.59
C HIS A 575 13.77 11.34 33.99
N GLN A 576 13.70 10.41 33.06
CA GLN A 576 14.06 9.01 33.26
C GLN A 576 15.22 8.60 32.37
N VAL A 577 16.21 7.90 32.92
CA VAL A 577 17.33 7.26 32.23
C VAL A 577 17.26 5.77 32.49
N LYS A 578 17.37 4.95 31.45
CA LYS A 578 17.52 3.50 31.62
C LYS A 578 18.94 3.20 32.07
N VAL A 579 19.10 2.37 33.07
CA VAL A 579 20.43 1.95 33.56
C VAL A 579 21.25 1.28 32.46
N LEU A 580 20.59 0.53 31.54
CA LEU A 580 21.23 -0.06 30.36
C LEU A 580 21.85 0.96 29.40
N ASP A 581 21.35 2.20 29.37
CA ASP A 581 21.89 3.25 28.51
C ASP A 581 23.13 3.94 29.15
N VAL A 582 23.35 3.71 30.43
CA VAL A 582 24.49 4.27 31.17
C VAL A 582 25.73 3.39 30.92
N PRO A 583 26.91 3.97 30.62
CA PRO A 583 28.12 3.20 30.40
C PRO A 583 28.45 2.33 31.62
N TYR A 584 28.64 1.04 31.38
CA TYR A 584 29.09 0.09 32.39
C TYR A 584 30.58 -0.19 32.18
N GLY A 585 31.38 0.02 33.23
CA GLY A 585 32.82 -0.09 33.05
C GLY A 585 33.61 -0.17 34.37
N LYS A 586 34.90 0.21 34.30
CA LYS A 586 35.81 0.22 35.44
C LYS A 586 35.53 1.44 36.32
N PHE A 587 35.90 1.34 37.61
CA PHE A 587 35.73 2.44 38.57
C PHE A 587 36.35 3.78 38.11
N ARG A 588 37.52 3.76 37.43
CA ARG A 588 38.17 4.96 36.96
C ARG A 588 37.73 5.49 35.59
N ASP A 589 36.77 4.84 34.95
CA ASP A 589 36.25 5.32 33.67
C ASP A 589 35.45 6.62 33.93
N LYS A 590 35.60 7.58 33.03
CA LYS A 590 34.97 8.90 33.18
C LYS A 590 33.45 8.86 33.06
N GLY A 591 32.90 7.86 32.35
CA GLY A 591 31.45 7.80 32.03
C GLY A 591 31.05 8.76 30.91
N GLN A 592 29.74 9.05 30.82
CA GLN A 592 29.18 9.99 29.86
C GLN A 592 28.30 11.05 30.56
N PRO A 593 28.18 12.26 29.98
CA PRO A 593 27.28 13.27 30.49
C PRO A 593 25.86 12.76 30.53
N ILE A 594 25.15 13.02 31.64
CA ILE A 594 23.75 12.59 31.82
C ILE A 594 22.81 13.23 30.78
N ASP A 595 23.14 14.41 30.27
CA ASP A 595 22.42 15.10 29.21
C ASP A 595 22.34 14.25 27.92
N ASN A 596 23.41 13.52 27.60
CA ASN A 596 23.46 12.68 26.39
C ASN A 596 22.60 11.41 26.49
N MET A 597 22.16 11.03 27.71
CA MET A 597 21.43 9.80 27.98
C MET A 597 19.97 10.07 28.39
N SER A 598 19.64 11.33 28.63
CA SER A 598 18.32 11.76 29.11
C SER A 598 17.81 12.97 28.31
N ASN A 599 16.61 13.44 28.64
CA ASN A 599 16.10 14.73 28.18
C ASN A 599 16.39 15.86 29.18
N PHE A 600 17.26 15.62 30.16
CA PHE A 600 17.74 16.63 31.08
C PHE A 600 18.70 17.56 30.34
N ASP A 601 18.61 18.85 30.60
CA ASP A 601 19.47 19.90 30.03
C ASP A 601 20.14 20.68 31.17
N SER A 602 21.39 20.38 31.44
CA SER A 602 22.17 21.01 32.51
C SER A 602 22.38 22.51 32.31
N THR A 603 22.10 23.06 31.14
CA THR A 603 22.14 24.52 30.90
C THR A 603 20.87 25.24 31.32
N ALA A 604 19.76 24.53 31.43
CA ALA A 604 18.42 25.07 31.66
C ALA A 604 17.79 24.61 33.00
N GLU A 605 18.32 23.54 33.61
CA GLU A 605 17.73 22.88 34.77
C GLU A 605 18.80 22.44 35.77
N GLU A 606 18.46 22.44 37.05
CA GLU A 606 19.31 21.92 38.14
C GLU A 606 18.69 20.63 38.72
N ILE A 607 19.55 19.64 39.01
CA ILE A 607 19.11 18.40 39.66
C ILE A 607 18.88 18.63 41.15
N VAL A 608 17.63 18.49 41.58
CA VAL A 608 17.21 18.61 42.95
C VAL A 608 17.27 17.26 43.70
N TYR A 609 16.86 16.18 43.01
CA TYR A 609 16.85 14.84 43.57
C TYR A 609 17.03 13.77 42.52
N MET A 610 17.65 12.65 42.89
CA MET A 610 17.84 11.51 42.03
C MET A 610 17.61 10.22 42.81
N CYS A 611 16.87 9.28 42.21
CA CYS A 611 16.59 8.00 42.86
C CYS A 611 16.39 6.88 41.81
N ASP A 612 16.49 5.63 42.26
CA ASP A 612 16.06 4.48 41.50
C ASP A 612 14.53 4.42 41.41
N ALA A 613 14.01 4.13 40.23
CA ALA A 613 12.56 4.13 39.97
C ALA A 613 11.80 3.03 40.74
N GLU A 614 12.41 1.88 40.98
CA GLU A 614 11.77 0.80 41.72
C GLU A 614 11.73 1.06 43.22
N GLN A 615 12.82 1.58 43.80
CA GLN A 615 12.85 2.02 45.18
C GLN A 615 11.84 3.16 45.43
N MET A 616 11.78 4.13 44.51
CA MET A 616 10.82 5.23 44.58
C MET A 616 9.36 4.74 44.60
N ARG A 617 9.03 3.65 43.93
CA ARG A 617 7.68 3.11 43.83
C ARG A 617 7.02 2.90 45.21
N PHE A 618 7.82 2.47 46.17
CA PHE A 618 7.36 2.17 47.53
C PHE A 618 7.49 3.35 48.52
N ALA A 619 8.02 4.48 48.04
CA ALA A 619 8.28 5.64 48.89
C ALA A 619 7.17 6.70 48.75
N MET A 620 7.02 7.51 49.79
CA MET A 620 6.30 8.77 49.76
C MET A 620 7.31 9.89 49.58
N LEU A 621 7.16 10.72 48.53
CA LEU A 621 8.07 11.81 48.21
C LEU A 621 7.51 13.15 48.71
N PHE A 622 8.33 13.87 49.45
CA PHE A 622 8.09 15.24 49.87
C PHE A 622 8.61 16.22 48.81
N PHE A 623 7.84 17.26 48.53
CA PHE A 623 8.19 18.36 47.65
C PHE A 623 8.08 19.67 48.36
N ALA A 624 9.09 20.53 48.26
CA ALA A 624 9.05 21.90 48.74
C ALA A 624 9.52 22.87 47.65
N THR A 625 8.77 23.97 47.45
CA THR A 625 9.06 24.96 46.42
C THR A 625 9.59 26.25 47.01
N ARG A 626 10.25 27.07 46.20
CA ARG A 626 10.85 28.38 46.57
C ARG A 626 9.82 29.32 47.17
N GLN A 627 8.55 29.25 46.72
CA GLN A 627 7.46 30.05 47.27
C GLN A 627 6.84 29.42 48.52
N GLY A 628 7.49 28.42 49.12
CA GLY A 628 7.10 27.82 50.39
C GLY A 628 5.89 26.88 50.30
N MET A 629 5.57 26.38 49.14
CA MET A 629 4.53 25.35 48.96
C MET A 629 5.12 23.96 49.25
N VAL A 630 4.35 23.11 49.94
CA VAL A 630 4.76 21.73 50.26
C VAL A 630 3.66 20.73 49.94
N LYS A 631 4.06 19.53 49.58
CA LYS A 631 3.16 18.38 49.42
C LYS A 631 3.91 17.07 49.60
N LYS A 632 3.20 15.98 49.85
CA LYS A 632 3.72 14.62 49.65
C LYS A 632 2.98 13.93 48.51
N VAL A 633 3.70 13.12 47.72
CA VAL A 633 3.19 12.41 46.57
C VAL A 633 3.64 10.96 46.64
N ALA A 634 2.73 10.02 46.44
CA ALA A 634 3.08 8.61 46.38
C ALA A 634 3.99 8.33 45.19
N GLY A 635 5.06 7.58 45.38
CA GLY A 635 6.03 7.23 44.31
C GLY A 635 5.43 6.45 43.15
N THR A 636 4.30 5.77 43.38
CA THR A 636 3.51 5.11 42.31
C THR A 636 3.00 6.06 41.25
N GLU A 637 2.78 7.35 41.56
CA GLU A 637 2.37 8.38 40.59
C GLU A 637 3.44 8.66 39.53
N PHE A 638 4.71 8.27 39.77
CA PHE A 638 5.84 8.47 38.87
C PHE A 638 6.21 7.24 38.05
N GLN A 639 5.47 6.14 38.20
CA GLN A 639 5.64 4.94 37.38
C GLN A 639 5.05 5.15 36.00
N VAL A 640 5.82 5.71 35.08
CA VAL A 640 5.40 6.11 33.74
C VAL A 640 6.36 5.59 32.66
N SER A 641 5.86 5.45 31.42
CA SER A 641 6.67 5.05 30.28
C SER A 641 7.40 6.21 29.58
N LYS A 642 6.91 7.44 29.77
CA LYS A 642 7.48 8.64 29.13
C LYS A 642 8.82 9.00 29.74
N ARG A 643 9.80 9.38 28.90
CA ARG A 643 11.13 9.82 29.34
C ARG A 643 11.13 11.09 30.20
N THR A 644 10.14 11.97 30.00
CA THR A 644 9.99 13.23 30.75
C THR A 644 8.54 13.48 31.07
N ILE A 645 8.26 13.87 32.33
CA ILE A 645 6.94 14.28 32.81
C ILE A 645 7.06 15.48 33.72
N ALA A 646 5.94 16.19 33.95
CA ALA A 646 5.83 17.15 35.06
C ALA A 646 5.72 16.38 36.39
N ALA A 647 6.65 16.60 37.31
CA ALA A 647 6.67 16.01 38.62
C ALA A 647 5.82 16.82 39.62
N THR A 648 5.74 18.12 39.42
CA THR A 648 4.88 19.03 40.19
C THR A 648 4.39 20.17 39.30
N LYS A 649 3.26 20.76 39.67
CA LYS A 649 2.81 22.04 39.11
C LYS A 649 3.41 23.17 39.93
N LEU A 650 4.22 24.01 39.32
CA LEU A 650 4.78 25.20 39.92
C LEU A 650 3.89 26.42 39.59
N GLN A 651 3.87 27.39 40.50
CA GLN A 651 3.29 28.71 40.26
C GLN A 651 4.25 29.55 39.37
N GLU A 652 3.76 30.66 38.85
CA GLU A 652 4.60 31.57 38.06
C GLU A 652 5.78 32.09 38.88
N GLY A 653 6.98 31.96 38.36
CA GLY A 653 8.22 32.35 39.03
C GLY A 653 8.66 31.43 40.17
N ASP A 654 7.97 30.30 40.43
CA ASP A 654 8.35 29.35 41.48
C ASP A 654 9.35 28.29 40.94
N ALA A 655 10.10 27.68 41.85
CA ALA A 655 11.03 26.59 41.51
C ALA A 655 10.98 25.53 42.61
N LEU A 656 11.28 24.29 42.26
CA LEU A 656 11.43 23.21 43.23
C LEU A 656 12.78 23.33 43.96
N VAL A 657 12.73 23.29 45.29
CA VAL A 657 13.93 23.44 46.14
C VAL A 657 14.36 22.11 46.72
N THR A 658 13.40 21.29 47.17
CA THR A 658 13.70 20.03 47.85
C THR A 658 12.74 18.94 47.36
N VAL A 659 13.28 17.77 47.01
CA VAL A 659 12.56 16.51 46.95
C VAL A 659 13.29 15.52 47.85
N ALA A 660 12.56 14.79 48.66
CA ALA A 660 13.12 13.78 49.58
C ALA A 660 12.08 12.72 49.92
N VAL A 661 12.52 11.56 50.37
CA VAL A 661 11.64 10.55 50.93
C VAL A 661 11.13 11.03 52.31
N ILE A 662 9.82 10.89 52.56
CA ILE A 662 9.20 11.32 53.82
C ILE A 662 8.40 10.17 54.43
N ASN A 663 8.50 10.08 55.76
CA ASN A 663 7.67 9.22 56.60
C ASN A 663 6.88 10.08 57.60
N ASP A 664 5.71 9.61 58.01
CA ASP A 664 4.81 10.38 58.89
C ASP A 664 5.40 10.62 60.29
N ASN A 665 6.35 9.81 60.77
CA ASN A 665 7.03 9.95 62.05
C ASN A 665 8.14 11.03 62.05
N GLN A 666 8.40 11.69 60.94
CA GLN A 666 9.46 12.67 60.81
C GLN A 666 8.99 14.08 61.12
N TYR A 667 9.95 14.94 61.38
CA TYR A 667 9.82 16.38 61.39
C TYR A 667 10.27 17.00 60.08
N VAL A 668 9.54 18.03 59.67
CA VAL A 668 9.92 18.89 58.54
C VAL A 668 10.39 20.22 59.08
N VAL A 669 11.56 20.67 58.67
CA VAL A 669 12.04 22.02 58.94
C VAL A 669 12.19 22.77 57.66
N LEU A 670 11.54 23.92 57.51
CA LEU A 670 11.64 24.83 56.40
C LEU A 670 12.52 26.01 56.78
N GLN A 671 13.59 26.28 56.02
CA GLN A 671 14.52 27.39 56.18
C GLN A 671 14.32 28.40 55.08
N THR A 672 14.15 29.69 55.43
CA THR A 672 14.07 30.77 54.44
C THR A 672 15.39 31.50 54.32
N LYS A 673 15.62 32.20 53.19
CA LYS A 673 16.79 33.04 52.95
C LYS A 673 17.01 34.11 54.01
N ASP A 674 15.91 34.66 54.53
CA ASP A 674 15.95 35.66 55.61
C ASP A 674 16.22 35.04 56.99
N GLY A 675 16.39 33.72 57.08
CA GLY A 675 16.74 32.99 58.31
C GLY A 675 15.55 32.70 59.23
N TYR A 676 14.37 32.54 58.69
CA TYR A 676 13.24 31.99 59.41
C TYR A 676 13.24 30.48 59.34
N PHE A 677 13.07 29.80 60.43
CA PHE A 677 13.00 28.35 60.56
C PHE A 677 11.63 27.96 61.13
N LEU A 678 10.95 27.04 60.47
CA LEU A 678 9.68 26.48 60.90
C LEU A 678 9.79 24.97 61.01
N ARG A 679 9.69 24.41 62.21
CA ARG A 679 9.64 22.97 62.47
C ARG A 679 8.20 22.54 62.71
N PHE A 680 7.73 21.50 62.04
CA PHE A 680 6.39 20.89 62.22
C PHE A 680 6.42 19.41 61.91
N HIS A 681 5.36 18.66 62.26
CA HIS A 681 5.28 17.23 62.00
C HIS A 681 4.97 16.93 60.54
N ALA A 682 5.58 15.87 59.96
CA ALA A 682 5.38 15.44 58.60
C ALA A 682 3.91 15.06 58.26
N GLU A 683 3.15 14.62 59.27
CA GLU A 683 1.70 14.37 59.16
C GLU A 683 0.90 15.59 58.70
N GLU A 684 1.36 16.81 59.02
CA GLU A 684 0.69 18.05 58.58
C GLU A 684 0.82 18.32 57.08
N VAL A 685 1.70 17.60 56.35
CA VAL A 685 1.86 17.74 54.94
C VAL A 685 0.82 16.87 54.22
N SER A 686 -0.06 17.50 53.48
CA SER A 686 -1.13 16.79 52.77
C SER A 686 -0.57 15.97 51.57
N GLU A 687 -1.03 14.73 51.43
CA GLU A 687 -0.83 13.94 50.23
C GLU A 687 -1.61 14.55 49.08
N LYS A 688 -0.99 14.68 47.92
CA LYS A 688 -1.54 15.25 46.68
C LYS A 688 -1.05 14.48 45.46
N LYS A 689 -1.78 14.57 44.37
CA LYS A 689 -1.31 14.07 43.09
C LYS A 689 -0.15 14.91 42.56
N LYS A 690 0.70 14.32 41.71
CA LYS A 690 1.85 15.00 41.09
C LYS A 690 1.47 16.33 40.42
N GLY A 691 0.32 16.42 39.74
CA GLY A 691 -0.15 17.64 39.06
C GLY A 691 -0.68 18.76 39.95
N ALA A 692 -0.68 18.60 41.30
CA ALA A 692 -1.13 19.63 42.23
C ALA A 692 0.03 20.56 42.65
N VAL A 693 -0.28 21.81 42.94
CA VAL A 693 0.68 22.80 43.48
C VAL A 693 1.12 22.46 44.90
N GLY A 694 0.25 21.87 45.69
CA GLY A 694 0.50 21.59 47.10
C GLY A 694 -0.26 22.54 48.03
N VAL A 695 0.19 22.59 49.27
CA VAL A 695 -0.34 23.46 50.33
C VAL A 695 0.79 24.37 50.85
N ARG A 696 0.47 25.51 51.40
CA ARG A 696 1.48 26.39 51.96
C ARG A 696 2.14 25.75 53.19
N GLY A 697 3.46 25.57 53.13
CA GLY A 697 4.28 25.03 54.19
C GLY A 697 4.64 26.07 55.21
N ILE A 698 5.16 27.21 54.78
CA ILE A 698 5.58 28.36 55.60
C ILE A 698 5.00 29.65 55.02
N LYS A 699 4.65 30.60 55.93
CA LYS A 699 4.20 31.92 55.52
C LYS A 699 5.40 32.84 55.32
N LEU A 700 5.80 33.00 54.08
CA LEU A 700 6.93 33.84 53.67
C LEU A 700 6.61 35.33 53.88
N ARG A 701 7.63 36.12 54.19
CA ARG A 701 7.59 37.59 54.18
C ARG A 701 7.71 38.10 52.73
N LYS A 702 7.44 39.38 52.58
CA LYS A 702 7.60 40.04 51.27
C LYS A 702 9.07 39.96 50.86
N ASN A 703 9.34 39.44 49.68
CA ASN A 703 10.66 39.20 49.08
C ASN A 703 11.53 38.12 49.75
N ASP A 704 10.97 37.31 50.68
CA ASP A 704 11.66 36.15 51.24
C ASP A 704 11.32 34.87 50.42
N GLU A 705 12.23 33.94 50.40
CA GLU A 705 12.08 32.67 49.63
C GLU A 705 12.51 31.49 50.53
N LEU A 706 11.94 30.32 50.26
CA LEU A 706 12.42 29.07 50.84
C LEU A 706 13.80 28.73 50.25
N GLU A 707 14.79 28.51 51.12
CA GLU A 707 16.15 28.14 50.74
C GLU A 707 16.38 26.63 50.79
N ALA A 708 15.87 25.96 51.85
CA ALA A 708 16.03 24.55 52.06
C ALA A 708 14.90 23.94 52.89
N ALA A 709 14.68 22.66 52.76
CA ALA A 709 13.84 21.85 53.61
C ALA A 709 14.61 20.62 54.13
N TYR A 710 14.46 20.32 55.41
CA TYR A 710 15.14 19.21 56.08
C TYR A 710 14.09 18.28 56.68
N LEU A 711 14.35 16.98 56.61
CA LEU A 711 13.52 15.93 57.19
C LEU A 711 14.38 15.10 58.12
N PHE A 712 13.91 14.79 59.32
CA PHE A 712 14.62 13.98 60.29
C PHE A 712 13.66 13.31 61.30
N GLU A 713 14.13 12.24 61.93
CA GLU A 713 13.39 11.49 62.92
C GLU A 713 13.66 12.01 64.33
N ASP A 714 12.79 11.62 65.28
CA ASP A 714 13.00 11.99 66.68
C ASP A 714 14.25 11.27 67.24
N GLY A 715 15.13 12.05 67.89
CA GLY A 715 16.42 11.54 68.39
C GLY A 715 17.62 11.81 67.44
N GLU A 716 17.40 12.27 66.25
CA GLU A 716 18.48 12.76 65.39
C GLU A 716 18.88 14.19 65.75
N ASP A 717 20.15 14.57 65.47
CA ASP A 717 20.69 15.93 65.72
C ASP A 717 21.13 16.60 64.39
N PRO A 718 20.19 16.86 63.48
CA PRO A 718 20.51 17.50 62.21
C PRO A 718 20.84 18.98 62.40
N LYS A 719 21.79 19.46 61.62
CA LYS A 719 22.26 20.85 61.65
C LYS A 719 22.08 21.48 60.27
N ALA A 720 21.60 22.70 60.25
CA ALA A 720 21.59 23.57 59.08
C ALA A 720 22.65 24.65 59.20
N ILE A 721 23.17 25.12 58.08
CA ILE A 721 24.08 26.29 58.07
C ILE A 721 23.28 27.54 57.71
N TYR A 722 23.37 28.57 58.57
CA TYR A 722 22.86 29.88 58.26
C TYR A 722 23.89 30.94 58.65
N ARG A 723 24.32 31.76 57.67
CA ARG A 723 25.36 32.79 57.85
C ARG A 723 26.64 32.23 58.51
N GLU A 724 27.15 31.12 57.99
CA GLU A 724 28.34 30.41 58.46
C GLU A 724 28.25 29.80 59.88
N LYS A 725 27.05 29.83 60.48
CA LYS A 725 26.81 29.24 61.81
C LYS A 725 25.92 28.01 61.71
N GLU A 726 26.22 27.03 62.53
CA GLU A 726 25.39 25.83 62.66
C GLU A 726 24.14 26.11 63.45
N VAL A 727 22.96 25.71 62.99
CA VAL A 727 21.65 25.75 63.63
C VAL A 727 21.20 24.32 63.91
N ALA A 728 21.08 23.95 65.21
CA ALA A 728 20.56 22.64 65.58
C ALA A 728 19.04 22.60 65.35
N LEU A 729 18.61 21.80 64.38
CA LEU A 729 17.22 21.77 63.90
C LEU A 729 16.29 21.07 64.88
N ASN A 730 16.78 20.10 65.64
CA ASN A 730 16.03 19.38 66.66
C ASN A 730 15.69 20.26 67.93
N ARG A 731 16.40 21.37 68.10
CA ARG A 731 16.13 22.34 69.21
C ARG A 731 15.14 23.42 68.81
N LEU A 732 14.72 23.49 67.55
CA LEU A 732 13.72 24.48 67.19
C LEU A 732 12.35 24.11 67.75
N ARG A 733 11.63 25.16 68.18
CA ARG A 733 10.26 25.01 68.75
C ARG A 733 9.37 24.42 67.64
N ILE A 734 8.59 23.39 67.96
CA ILE A 734 7.58 22.81 67.05
C ILE A 734 6.43 23.84 66.91
N GLY A 735 6.18 24.24 65.70
CA GLY A 735 5.10 25.12 65.29
C GLY A 735 4.02 24.36 64.49
N LYS A 736 3.04 25.07 63.96
CA LYS A 736 2.06 24.55 63.02
C LYS A 736 2.46 24.95 61.62
N ARG A 737 2.21 24.08 60.65
CA ARG A 737 2.36 24.38 59.21
C ARG A 737 1.61 25.70 58.90
N ASP A 738 2.06 26.44 57.89
CA ASP A 738 1.49 27.70 57.41
C ASP A 738 1.63 28.86 58.43
N THR A 739 2.62 28.79 59.30
CA THR A 739 3.04 29.92 60.20
C THR A 739 4.36 30.51 59.69
N GLN A 740 4.76 31.64 60.23
CA GLN A 740 5.98 32.37 59.80
C GLN A 740 7.28 31.71 60.28
N GLY A 741 7.23 30.87 61.28
CA GLY A 741 8.42 30.31 61.92
C GLY A 741 9.16 31.28 62.81
N VAL A 742 10.30 30.86 63.35
CA VAL A 742 11.14 31.61 64.26
C VAL A 742 12.38 32.13 63.56
N LYS A 743 12.67 33.42 63.70
CA LYS A 743 13.87 34.03 63.17
C LYS A 743 15.08 33.64 63.96
N ASN A 744 16.05 32.99 63.36
CA ASN A 744 17.36 32.80 63.90
C ASN A 744 18.16 34.10 63.76
N ARG A 745 18.65 34.70 64.81
CA ARG A 745 19.42 35.96 64.82
C ARG A 745 20.93 35.75 64.59
N GLY A 746 21.34 34.50 64.38
CA GLY A 746 22.74 34.16 64.05
C GLY A 746 23.62 34.05 65.31
#